data_f8d7e02941a0d28301738b760d6aba4e
#
_entry.id   f8d7e02941a0d28301738b760d6aba4e
#
_cell.length_a   1.000
_cell.length_b   1.000
_cell.length_c   1.000
_cell.angle_alpha   90.00
_cell.angle_beta   90.00
_cell.angle_gamma   90.00
#
_symmetry.space_group_name_H-M   'P 1'
#
loop_
_entity.id
_entity.type
_entity.pdbx_description
1 polymer ?
#
loop_
_entity_poly.entity_id
_entity_poly.type
_entity_poly.pdbx_seq_one_letter_code
_entity_poly.pdbx_strand_id
1 'polypeptide(L)'
;MQQKSIHFISTNKSIKLDNSLLGIRGKEINELSSLGLPVLPCILLDARMTKSLENLKIYPSLIPYIKKFETELKKIYNSETEPMLLKLVLSSNLLISDYPILHNFGLTKNTIKGFEEKVGKSFATNEILFLLNGILNIYIKIAELENKKLDELLQKSKDIKTLLKQDKIKKDALTIMSEYESLLPKGFFEDATIQLEESLKLISHRLKLEDEDVAILIQPMVYGNYGKNSYSGYFFSRNIITGEKKIQGEFFQNKFNEQNAIGSDINLIENTFLKKLEAIGVTLEDKTKEIRNIRFTIENGKLWLIDQRSVEGITTTALILFLLDLHRRKIVDAKYVVKSIRPEQLNEVLHPIIDANSTKNLKKSIGGIAGSAGAATGKVYFSASSLIEAQKKAKMEGKDLNCILCMPATYAGDVKAIEVAKGVLSCEGGYAAHASVVARQYGKISLVRPDMKVLDKKAIIDGHEIKEGDEITLSVVYHGDSAIYFGKATLIEGNSESTGLLDLIKLATSFVKDFHVRANADSFKDAKKALEFGAYGIGLCRTEHMFFDERRINIFREMIIAKDINERETILKKLKRMQIDDFYNIFKVMEEREVTIRLLDAPLHEFLPHNDIELNEFVNHLKSAEKKYDKAELKSTIEMLSEINPMLGHRGCRIAISYPEIYAMQIEAIFEASHKARKEGINNNPEIMIPLVMNFRELKQIAFGKKIEGHSYLGINSIEETLKTKIEDAKFNYKIGTMIELPAAALGAGEIARYAQFFSFGTNDLTQTTLGLSRDDFNSFMPDYSMYDLIDNNPFAILDERVKELIQMAITRGRLTRPDLIFGLCGEHGAKPRNIKCFMELGGNYVSCSPYSVPIALLAIAQAEIEKMENKN
;
A
#
# COMPACT_ATOMS: atom_id res chain seq x y z
N MET A 1 -35.19 -29.72 27.90
CA MET A 1 -34.43 -28.66 27.21
C MET A 1 -33.01 -28.48 27.72
N GLN A 2 -32.77 -28.49 29.02
CA GLN A 2 -31.43 -28.20 29.61
C GLN A 2 -30.26 -29.05 29.05
N GLN A 3 -30.40 -30.35 28.92
CA GLN A 3 -29.29 -31.21 28.42
C GLN A 3 -28.92 -30.99 26.93
N LYS A 4 -29.82 -30.39 26.12
CA LYS A 4 -29.56 -30.11 24.69
C LYS A 4 -28.79 -28.82 24.43
N SER A 5 -28.58 -28.00 25.44
CA SER A 5 -27.94 -26.68 25.34
C SER A 5 -26.60 -26.59 26.08
N ILE A 6 -26.15 -27.68 26.69
CA ILE A 6 -24.83 -27.85 27.34
C ILE A 6 -23.98 -28.75 26.48
N HIS A 7 -22.86 -28.25 25.98
CA HIS A 7 -21.98 -28.95 25.07
C HIS A 7 -20.57 -29.07 25.67
N PHE A 8 -19.82 -30.12 25.26
CA PHE A 8 -18.47 -30.32 25.71
C PHE A 8 -17.52 -30.39 24.50
N ILE A 9 -16.54 -29.54 24.48
CA ILE A 9 -15.51 -29.45 23.44
C ILE A 9 -14.16 -29.80 24.08
N SER A 10 -13.39 -30.66 23.43
CA SER A 10 -12.01 -30.98 23.82
C SER A 10 -11.22 -31.41 22.60
N THR A 11 -9.93 -31.67 22.74
CA THR A 11 -9.10 -32.15 21.62
C THR A 11 -9.76 -33.36 20.92
N ASN A 12 -9.90 -33.28 19.58
CA ASN A 12 -10.62 -34.26 18.73
C ASN A 12 -12.10 -34.43 19.03
N LYS A 13 -12.72 -33.52 19.77
CA LYS A 13 -14.15 -33.60 20.14
C LYS A 13 -14.85 -32.28 19.89
N SER A 14 -15.01 -31.94 18.62
CA SER A 14 -15.81 -30.78 18.17
C SER A 14 -17.31 -31.11 18.23
N ILE A 15 -18.12 -30.07 18.18
CA ILE A 15 -19.58 -30.15 18.17
C ILE A 15 -20.15 -29.65 16.85
N LYS A 16 -21.30 -30.20 16.45
CA LYS A 16 -22.08 -29.72 15.29
C LYS A 16 -23.21 -28.84 15.80
N LEU A 17 -22.99 -27.52 15.76
CA LEU A 17 -23.96 -26.52 16.18
C LEU A 17 -23.84 -25.31 15.26
N ASP A 18 -24.93 -24.56 15.12
CA ASP A 18 -24.91 -23.30 14.35
C ASP A 18 -23.93 -22.31 14.97
N ASN A 19 -23.16 -21.64 14.14
CA ASN A 19 -22.14 -20.68 14.58
C ASN A 19 -22.72 -19.51 15.40
N SER A 20 -23.97 -19.13 15.13
CA SER A 20 -24.66 -18.07 15.87
C SER A 20 -24.90 -18.44 17.35
N LEU A 21 -25.00 -19.75 17.65
CA LEU A 21 -25.19 -20.26 19.00
C LEU A 21 -23.87 -20.43 19.78
N LEU A 22 -22.74 -20.45 19.08
CA LEU A 22 -21.40 -20.61 19.64
C LEU A 22 -20.77 -19.25 20.02
N GLY A 23 -21.10 -18.22 19.29
CA GLY A 23 -20.33 -16.97 19.27
C GLY A 23 -18.92 -17.13 18.69
N ILE A 24 -18.20 -16.04 18.50
CA ILE A 24 -16.90 -16.03 17.80
C ILE A 24 -15.86 -16.93 18.51
N ARG A 25 -15.71 -16.78 19.83
CA ARG A 25 -14.72 -17.56 20.60
C ARG A 25 -15.06 -19.04 20.70
N GLY A 26 -16.37 -19.36 20.83
CA GLY A 26 -16.85 -20.74 20.82
C GLY A 26 -16.57 -21.42 19.48
N LYS A 27 -16.79 -20.70 18.38
CA LYS A 27 -16.45 -21.16 17.04
C LYS A 27 -14.95 -21.43 16.89
N GLU A 28 -14.09 -20.51 17.30
CA GLU A 28 -12.63 -20.67 17.23
C GLU A 28 -12.15 -21.92 17.98
N ILE A 29 -12.60 -22.13 19.21
CA ILE A 29 -12.24 -23.32 20.00
C ILE A 29 -12.75 -24.60 19.33
N ASN A 30 -13.97 -24.58 18.80
CA ASN A 30 -14.55 -25.70 18.10
C ASN A 30 -13.80 -26.06 16.82
N GLU A 31 -13.35 -25.07 16.06
CA GLU A 31 -12.49 -25.24 14.89
C GLU A 31 -11.14 -25.86 15.26
N LEU A 32 -10.44 -25.33 16.26
CA LEU A 32 -9.18 -25.91 16.76
C LEU A 32 -9.36 -27.37 17.21
N SER A 33 -10.45 -27.67 17.92
CA SER A 33 -10.81 -29.03 18.34
C SER A 33 -11.03 -29.96 17.13
N SER A 34 -11.70 -29.47 16.08
CA SER A 34 -11.97 -30.25 14.86
C SER A 34 -10.71 -30.64 14.10
N LEU A 35 -9.63 -29.86 14.27
CA LEU A 35 -8.31 -30.09 13.69
C LEU A 35 -7.43 -31.01 14.55
N GLY A 36 -7.94 -31.50 15.69
CA GLY A 36 -7.19 -32.33 16.60
C GLY A 36 -6.10 -31.60 17.39
N LEU A 37 -6.15 -30.29 17.43
CA LEU A 37 -5.17 -29.45 18.11
C LEU A 37 -5.40 -29.47 19.64
N PRO A 38 -4.36 -29.24 20.44
CA PRO A 38 -4.43 -29.35 21.91
C PRO A 38 -5.17 -28.17 22.53
N VAL A 39 -6.50 -28.15 22.44
CA VAL A 39 -7.35 -27.11 23.01
C VAL A 39 -7.67 -27.41 24.48
N LEU A 40 -7.80 -26.35 25.28
CA LEU A 40 -8.37 -26.50 26.63
C LEU A 40 -9.79 -27.06 26.53
N PRO A 41 -10.13 -28.07 27.33
CA PRO A 41 -11.49 -28.56 27.35
C PRO A 41 -12.44 -27.43 27.77
N CYS A 42 -13.65 -27.43 27.19
CA CYS A 42 -14.62 -26.36 27.36
C CYS A 42 -16.02 -26.93 27.55
N ILE A 43 -16.75 -26.44 28.54
CA ILE A 43 -18.19 -26.56 28.61
C ILE A 43 -18.77 -25.32 27.95
N LEU A 44 -19.58 -25.50 26.94
CA LEU A 44 -20.26 -24.42 26.24
C LEU A 44 -21.75 -24.45 26.60
N LEU A 45 -22.22 -23.37 27.18
CA LEU A 45 -23.65 -23.06 27.36
C LEU A 45 -24.07 -22.24 26.16
N ASP A 46 -24.88 -22.79 25.27
CA ASP A 46 -25.27 -22.09 24.04
C ASP A 46 -26.22 -20.91 24.29
N ALA A 47 -26.25 -19.96 23.37
CA ALA A 47 -26.99 -18.71 23.52
C ALA A 47 -28.49 -18.88 23.84
N ARG A 48 -29.08 -20.01 23.52
CA ARG A 48 -30.50 -20.29 23.80
C ARG A 48 -30.82 -20.41 25.27
N MET A 49 -29.88 -20.80 26.12
CA MET A 49 -30.15 -21.02 27.54
C MET A 49 -29.56 -19.95 28.48
N THR A 50 -28.62 -19.15 27.99
CA THR A 50 -27.88 -18.24 28.88
C THR A 50 -28.72 -17.22 29.59
N LYS A 51 -29.77 -16.70 28.95
CA LYS A 51 -30.74 -15.77 29.56
C LYS A 51 -31.67 -16.45 30.61
N SER A 52 -31.72 -17.77 30.68
CA SER A 52 -32.59 -18.52 31.62
C SER A 52 -31.88 -19.07 32.85
N LEU A 53 -30.55 -18.91 32.96
CA LEU A 53 -29.74 -19.45 34.06
C LEU A 53 -30.08 -18.87 35.42
N GLU A 54 -30.62 -17.64 35.47
CA GLU A 54 -31.02 -16.99 36.72
C GLU A 54 -32.00 -17.83 37.56
N ASN A 55 -32.89 -18.57 36.91
CA ASN A 55 -33.91 -19.36 37.55
C ASN A 55 -33.56 -20.85 37.66
N LEU A 56 -32.32 -21.22 37.38
CA LEU A 56 -31.89 -22.61 37.30
C LEU A 56 -30.78 -22.90 38.34
N LYS A 57 -30.83 -24.10 38.93
CA LYS A 57 -29.68 -24.67 39.61
C LYS A 57 -28.84 -25.43 38.58
N ILE A 58 -27.87 -24.73 37.95
CA ILE A 58 -27.14 -25.25 36.79
C ILE A 58 -25.98 -26.18 37.20
N TYR A 59 -25.39 -25.95 38.38
CA TYR A 59 -24.18 -26.64 38.80
C TYR A 59 -24.31 -28.20 38.77
N PRO A 60 -25.40 -28.83 39.23
CA PRO A 60 -25.57 -30.27 39.11
C PRO A 60 -25.44 -30.81 37.67
N SER A 61 -25.86 -30.03 36.70
CA SER A 61 -25.76 -30.38 35.27
C SER A 61 -24.34 -30.21 34.74
N LEU A 62 -23.48 -29.44 35.40
CA LEU A 62 -22.08 -29.21 35.03
C LEU A 62 -21.14 -30.28 35.62
N ILE A 63 -21.49 -30.91 36.74
CA ILE A 63 -20.65 -31.91 37.44
C ILE A 63 -20.03 -32.97 36.51
N PRO A 64 -20.78 -33.62 35.59
CA PRO A 64 -20.21 -34.66 34.72
C PRO A 64 -19.10 -34.12 33.79
N TYR A 65 -19.19 -32.86 33.44
CA TYR A 65 -18.20 -32.20 32.58
C TYR A 65 -17.01 -31.68 33.39
N ILE A 66 -17.23 -31.14 34.58
CA ILE A 66 -16.18 -30.72 35.52
C ILE A 66 -15.28 -31.91 35.87
N LYS A 67 -15.87 -33.12 36.12
CA LYS A 67 -15.10 -34.34 36.34
C LYS A 67 -14.21 -34.73 35.16
N LYS A 68 -14.61 -34.41 33.91
CA LYS A 68 -13.74 -34.59 32.74
C LYS A 68 -12.57 -33.61 32.75
N PHE A 69 -12.80 -32.35 33.17
CA PHE A 69 -11.70 -31.40 33.38
C PHE A 69 -10.68 -31.94 34.41
N GLU A 70 -11.18 -32.42 35.58
CA GLU A 70 -10.36 -32.95 36.66
C GLU A 70 -9.47 -34.11 36.17
N THR A 71 -10.07 -35.03 35.38
CA THR A 71 -9.35 -36.16 34.80
C THR A 71 -8.29 -35.70 33.81
N GLU A 72 -8.61 -34.71 32.96
CA GLU A 72 -7.70 -34.26 31.90
C GLU A 72 -6.55 -33.40 32.44
N LEU A 73 -6.81 -32.58 33.47
CA LEU A 73 -5.83 -31.64 34.02
C LEU A 73 -5.13 -32.17 35.26
N LYS A 74 -5.63 -33.25 35.87
CA LYS A 74 -5.16 -33.81 37.18
C LYS A 74 -5.23 -32.78 38.32
N LYS A 75 -6.25 -31.94 38.30
CA LYS A 75 -6.59 -30.95 39.32
C LYS A 75 -8.04 -31.17 39.71
N ILE A 76 -8.44 -30.79 40.91
CA ILE A 76 -9.77 -31.04 41.46
C ILE A 76 -10.45 -29.72 41.79
N TYR A 77 -11.68 -29.56 41.32
CA TYR A 77 -12.47 -28.33 41.59
C TYR A 77 -12.87 -28.33 43.08
N ASN A 78 -12.70 -27.20 43.72
CA ASN A 78 -12.90 -27.04 45.18
C ASN A 78 -11.97 -27.89 46.08
N SER A 79 -10.75 -28.21 45.60
CA SER A 79 -9.73 -28.92 46.38
C SER A 79 -8.83 -27.96 47.16
N GLU A 80 -8.51 -28.31 48.38
CA GLU A 80 -7.57 -27.55 49.24
C GLU A 80 -6.11 -27.71 48.83
N THR A 81 -5.75 -28.81 48.16
CA THR A 81 -4.34 -29.13 47.86
C THR A 81 -3.98 -29.01 46.39
N GLU A 82 -4.87 -29.39 45.48
CA GLU A 82 -4.67 -29.34 44.01
C GLU A 82 -5.85 -28.59 43.36
N PRO A 83 -6.03 -27.29 43.65
CA PRO A 83 -7.21 -26.56 43.22
C PRO A 83 -7.21 -26.35 41.70
N MET A 84 -8.31 -26.79 41.06
CA MET A 84 -8.64 -26.40 39.66
C MET A 84 -9.48 -25.14 39.71
N LEU A 85 -8.99 -24.10 39.03
CA LEU A 85 -9.76 -22.88 38.87
C LEU A 85 -10.42 -22.85 37.48
N LEU A 86 -11.53 -22.11 37.36
CA LEU A 86 -12.27 -21.99 36.12
C LEU A 86 -12.27 -20.51 35.64
N LYS A 87 -12.40 -20.33 34.34
CA LYS A 87 -12.75 -19.02 33.74
C LYS A 87 -14.08 -19.10 33.02
N LEU A 88 -14.80 -18.00 33.01
CA LEU A 88 -16.02 -17.79 32.24
C LEU A 88 -15.74 -16.81 31.12
N VAL A 89 -16.06 -17.19 29.89
CA VAL A 89 -15.86 -16.38 28.70
C VAL A 89 -17.20 -16.19 27.99
N LEU A 90 -17.64 -14.94 27.92
CA LEU A 90 -18.84 -14.62 27.16
C LEU A 90 -18.47 -14.52 25.69
N SER A 91 -19.16 -15.31 24.87
CA SER A 91 -18.89 -15.46 23.45
C SER A 91 -20.02 -14.89 22.62
N SER A 92 -19.92 -13.60 22.28
CA SER A 92 -20.88 -12.93 21.41
C SER A 92 -20.57 -13.16 19.93
N ASN A 93 -21.49 -12.79 19.05
CA ASN A 93 -21.32 -12.77 17.60
C ASN A 93 -20.75 -11.45 17.08
N LEU A 94 -20.50 -10.49 17.98
CA LEU A 94 -19.89 -9.20 17.64
C LEU A 94 -18.35 -9.29 17.73
N LEU A 95 -17.66 -8.70 16.77
CA LEU A 95 -16.19 -8.63 16.74
C LEU A 95 -15.62 -7.82 17.91
N ILE A 96 -16.32 -6.77 18.31
CA ILE A 96 -15.98 -5.95 19.47
C ILE A 96 -17.11 -6.10 20.49
N SER A 97 -16.80 -6.68 21.64
CA SER A 97 -17.77 -6.85 22.70
C SER A 97 -17.19 -6.37 24.03
N ASP A 98 -18.01 -5.70 24.83
CA ASP A 98 -17.65 -5.21 26.16
C ASP A 98 -17.69 -6.30 27.24
N TYR A 99 -17.76 -7.57 26.83
CA TYR A 99 -17.82 -8.68 27.78
C TYR A 99 -16.44 -9.04 28.30
N PRO A 100 -16.19 -8.86 29.61
CA PRO A 100 -14.91 -9.24 30.21
C PRO A 100 -14.79 -10.77 30.28
N ILE A 101 -13.55 -11.25 30.25
CA ILE A 101 -13.26 -12.62 30.67
C ILE A 101 -13.21 -12.62 32.21
N LEU A 102 -13.98 -13.52 32.82
CA LEU A 102 -14.01 -13.68 34.26
C LEU A 102 -13.10 -14.83 34.66
N HIS A 103 -12.09 -14.56 35.45
CA HIS A 103 -11.04 -15.49 35.80
C HIS A 103 -11.20 -16.02 37.22
N ASN A 104 -10.61 -17.21 37.48
CA ASN A 104 -10.28 -17.70 38.82
C ASN A 104 -11.46 -18.13 39.71
N PHE A 105 -12.54 -18.59 39.12
CA PHE A 105 -13.60 -19.24 39.87
C PHE A 105 -13.09 -20.52 40.54
N GLY A 106 -13.30 -20.66 41.80
CA GLY A 106 -12.76 -21.71 42.65
C GLY A 106 -11.72 -21.20 43.62
N LEU A 107 -11.34 -19.90 43.60
CA LEU A 107 -10.55 -19.28 44.64
C LEU A 107 -11.46 -18.92 45.82
N THR A 108 -11.33 -19.71 46.89
CA THR A 108 -12.10 -19.59 48.15
C THR A 108 -11.15 -19.53 49.32
N LYS A 109 -11.67 -19.27 50.54
CA LYS A 109 -10.89 -19.31 51.76
C LYS A 109 -10.23 -20.69 52.00
N ASN A 110 -10.86 -21.77 51.49
CA ASN A 110 -10.36 -23.13 51.61
C ASN A 110 -9.30 -23.51 50.60
N THR A 111 -9.44 -23.01 49.34
CA THR A 111 -8.58 -23.41 48.23
C THR A 111 -7.35 -22.50 48.04
N ILE A 112 -7.37 -21.31 48.60
CA ILE A 112 -6.33 -20.28 48.37
C ILE A 112 -4.95 -20.73 48.83
N LYS A 113 -4.85 -21.46 49.97
CA LYS A 113 -3.58 -21.92 50.51
C LYS A 113 -2.89 -22.88 49.55
N GLY A 114 -3.61 -23.90 49.05
CA GLY A 114 -3.08 -24.86 48.08
C GLY A 114 -2.67 -24.19 46.76
N PHE A 115 -3.41 -23.13 46.34
CA PHE A 115 -3.04 -22.34 45.17
C PHE A 115 -1.75 -21.51 45.39
N GLU A 116 -1.64 -20.85 46.55
CA GLU A 116 -0.43 -20.10 46.96
C GLU A 116 0.84 -20.97 46.95
N GLU A 117 0.73 -22.24 47.41
CA GLU A 117 1.84 -23.17 47.38
C GLU A 117 2.34 -23.49 45.97
N LYS A 118 1.48 -23.43 44.96
CA LYS A 118 1.82 -23.76 43.55
C LYS A 118 2.35 -22.56 42.78
N VAL A 119 1.81 -21.37 42.99
CA VAL A 119 2.06 -20.21 42.17
C VAL A 119 2.69 -19.01 42.91
N GLY A 120 2.78 -19.11 44.23
CA GLY A 120 3.30 -18.04 45.10
C GLY A 120 2.22 -17.07 45.57
N LYS A 121 2.41 -16.54 46.80
CA LYS A 121 1.44 -15.69 47.49
C LYS A 121 1.08 -14.39 46.75
N SER A 122 2.09 -13.74 46.21
CA SER A 122 1.87 -12.46 45.50
C SER A 122 1.00 -12.68 44.24
N PHE A 123 1.26 -13.73 43.50
CA PHE A 123 0.48 -14.07 42.31
C PHE A 123 -0.95 -14.47 42.71
N ALA A 124 -1.12 -15.34 43.70
CA ALA A 124 -2.45 -15.75 44.15
C ALA A 124 -3.29 -14.58 44.66
N THR A 125 -2.69 -13.56 45.30
CA THR A 125 -3.36 -12.33 45.73
C THR A 125 -3.83 -11.51 44.51
N ASN A 126 -3.01 -11.41 43.48
CA ASN A 126 -3.41 -10.74 42.22
C ASN A 126 -4.61 -11.46 41.58
N GLU A 127 -4.62 -12.77 41.58
CA GLU A 127 -5.68 -13.56 40.97
C GLU A 127 -7.05 -13.37 41.70
N ILE A 128 -7.04 -13.16 43.00
CA ILE A 128 -8.25 -12.74 43.74
C ILE A 128 -8.73 -11.37 43.30
N LEU A 129 -7.82 -10.41 43.13
CA LEU A 129 -8.20 -9.07 42.63
C LEU A 129 -8.76 -9.11 41.22
N PHE A 130 -8.24 -9.99 40.34
CA PHE A 130 -8.81 -10.19 39.00
C PHE A 130 -10.21 -10.79 39.07
N LEU A 131 -10.46 -11.79 39.92
CA LEU A 131 -11.81 -12.33 40.16
C LEU A 131 -12.77 -11.23 40.60
N LEU A 132 -12.40 -10.49 41.62
CA LEU A 132 -13.21 -9.40 42.19
C LEU A 132 -13.48 -8.29 41.17
N ASN A 133 -12.44 -7.85 40.44
CA ASN A 133 -12.62 -6.83 39.40
C ASN A 133 -13.60 -7.29 38.30
N GLY A 134 -13.52 -8.56 37.88
CA GLY A 134 -14.45 -9.13 36.91
C GLY A 134 -15.89 -9.09 37.38
N ILE A 135 -16.15 -9.59 38.60
CA ILE A 135 -17.49 -9.65 39.20
C ILE A 135 -18.05 -8.24 39.44
N LEU A 136 -17.25 -7.33 40.01
CA LEU A 136 -17.71 -5.94 40.25
C LEU A 136 -18.05 -5.23 38.92
N ASN A 137 -17.32 -5.44 37.86
CA ASN A 137 -17.65 -4.85 36.55
C ASN A 137 -19.02 -5.32 36.05
N ILE A 138 -19.43 -6.57 36.32
CA ILE A 138 -20.76 -7.03 35.97
C ILE A 138 -21.82 -6.34 36.85
N TYR A 139 -21.58 -6.24 38.16
CA TYR A 139 -22.49 -5.51 39.07
C TYR A 139 -22.66 -4.04 38.66
N ILE A 140 -21.58 -3.36 38.35
CA ILE A 140 -21.60 -1.98 37.86
C ILE A 140 -22.47 -1.87 36.61
N LYS A 141 -22.24 -2.75 35.63
CA LYS A 141 -23.02 -2.73 34.39
C LYS A 141 -24.51 -2.99 34.60
N ILE A 142 -24.85 -3.95 35.44
CA ILE A 142 -26.25 -4.17 35.83
C ILE A 142 -26.86 -2.96 36.51
N ALA A 143 -26.14 -2.36 37.46
CA ALA A 143 -26.63 -1.17 38.18
C ALA A 143 -26.82 0.05 37.25
N GLU A 144 -25.94 0.21 36.22
CA GLU A 144 -26.14 1.20 35.15
C GLU A 144 -27.41 0.94 34.34
N LEU A 145 -27.63 -0.30 33.93
CA LEU A 145 -28.82 -0.67 33.16
C LEU A 145 -30.12 -0.53 33.93
N GLU A 146 -30.09 -0.76 35.24
CA GLU A 146 -31.21 -0.62 36.16
C GLU A 146 -31.37 0.78 36.78
N ASN A 147 -30.52 1.75 36.45
CA ASN A 147 -30.47 3.10 36.98
C ASN A 147 -30.34 3.14 38.52
N LYS A 148 -29.54 2.22 39.10
CA LYS A 148 -29.28 2.15 40.55
C LYS A 148 -28.05 3.00 40.94
N LYS A 149 -27.91 3.26 42.25
CA LYS A 149 -26.74 3.99 42.80
C LYS A 149 -25.45 3.17 42.57
N LEU A 150 -24.40 3.85 42.11
CA LEU A 150 -23.13 3.26 41.67
C LEU A 150 -21.92 3.60 42.50
N ASP A 151 -22.04 4.62 43.39
CA ASP A 151 -20.91 5.27 44.06
C ASP A 151 -20.00 4.28 44.81
N GLU A 152 -20.57 3.37 45.56
CA GLU A 152 -19.83 2.35 46.33
C GLU A 152 -19.12 1.34 45.43
N LEU A 153 -19.82 0.83 44.40
CA LEU A 153 -19.26 -0.13 43.46
C LEU A 153 -18.12 0.47 42.64
N LEU A 154 -18.27 1.70 42.19
CA LEU A 154 -17.24 2.43 41.45
C LEU A 154 -16.01 2.69 42.29
N GLN A 155 -16.21 3.12 43.58
CA GLN A 155 -15.09 3.32 44.47
C GLN A 155 -14.33 2.03 44.75
N LYS A 156 -15.03 0.92 45.01
CA LYS A 156 -14.41 -0.40 45.24
C LYS A 156 -13.69 -0.93 43.99
N SER A 157 -14.25 -0.73 42.79
CA SER A 157 -13.58 -1.06 41.53
C SER A 157 -12.30 -0.23 41.32
N LYS A 158 -12.33 1.08 41.69
CA LYS A 158 -11.15 1.93 41.62
C LYS A 158 -10.08 1.50 42.62
N ASP A 159 -10.47 1.08 43.83
CA ASP A 159 -9.53 0.56 44.82
C ASP A 159 -8.81 -0.72 44.30
N ILE A 160 -9.53 -1.67 43.70
CA ILE A 160 -8.95 -2.88 43.08
C ILE A 160 -7.99 -2.51 41.95
N LYS A 161 -8.41 -1.63 41.03
CA LYS A 161 -7.56 -1.17 39.92
C LYS A 161 -6.29 -0.49 40.41
N THR A 162 -6.36 0.20 41.55
CA THR A 162 -5.21 0.82 42.19
C THR A 162 -4.26 -0.22 42.81
N LEU A 163 -4.80 -1.26 43.46
CA LEU A 163 -4.01 -2.38 43.96
C LEU A 163 -3.33 -3.16 42.87
N LEU A 164 -4.03 -3.47 41.78
CA LEU A 164 -3.49 -4.20 40.59
C LEU A 164 -2.33 -3.46 39.89
N LYS A 165 -2.21 -2.14 40.08
CA LYS A 165 -1.08 -1.34 39.53
C LYS A 165 0.16 -1.33 40.46
N GLN A 166 0.09 -1.88 41.65
CA GLN A 166 1.21 -1.92 42.57
C GLN A 166 2.12 -3.11 42.30
N ASP A 167 3.43 -2.89 42.27
CA ASP A 167 4.41 -3.99 42.07
C ASP A 167 4.40 -5.01 43.21
N LYS A 168 4.03 -4.59 44.44
CA LYS A 168 3.90 -5.46 45.63
C LYS A 168 2.65 -5.07 46.41
N ILE A 169 1.69 -5.97 46.47
CA ILE A 169 0.49 -5.81 47.29
C ILE A 169 0.84 -6.20 48.72
N LYS A 170 0.57 -5.30 49.64
CA LYS A 170 0.87 -5.53 51.08
C LYS A 170 -0.18 -6.36 51.82
N LYS A 171 -1.39 -6.46 51.28
CA LYS A 171 -2.49 -7.26 51.84
C LYS A 171 -2.41 -8.68 51.33
N ASP A 172 -2.74 -9.65 52.20
CA ASP A 172 -2.91 -11.05 51.78
C ASP A 172 -4.29 -11.32 51.17
N ALA A 173 -4.42 -12.43 50.48
CA ALA A 173 -5.63 -12.84 49.79
C ALA A 173 -6.85 -12.96 50.70
N LEU A 174 -6.68 -13.53 51.91
CA LEU A 174 -7.79 -13.69 52.91
C LEU A 174 -8.31 -12.35 53.41
N THR A 175 -7.43 -11.41 53.68
CA THR A 175 -7.80 -10.05 54.07
C THR A 175 -8.63 -9.38 52.97
N ILE A 176 -8.18 -9.50 51.69
CA ILE A 176 -8.92 -8.93 50.57
C ILE A 176 -10.30 -9.59 50.41
N MET A 177 -10.38 -10.92 50.50
CA MET A 177 -11.67 -11.61 50.45
C MET A 177 -12.65 -11.09 51.50
N SER A 178 -12.19 -10.92 52.73
CA SER A 178 -13.00 -10.45 53.84
C SER A 178 -13.49 -9.01 53.65
N GLU A 179 -12.66 -8.11 53.05
CA GLU A 179 -13.03 -6.70 52.78
C GLU A 179 -14.14 -6.56 51.73
N TYR A 180 -14.31 -7.55 50.85
CA TYR A 180 -15.27 -7.51 49.73
C TYR A 180 -16.44 -8.49 49.93
N GLU A 181 -16.44 -9.30 50.99
CA GLU A 181 -17.45 -10.35 51.25
C GLU A 181 -18.87 -9.79 51.35
N SER A 182 -19.04 -8.60 51.95
CA SER A 182 -20.35 -7.97 52.13
C SER A 182 -21.01 -7.52 50.80
N LEU A 183 -20.24 -7.40 49.73
CA LEU A 183 -20.73 -6.98 48.41
C LEU A 183 -21.15 -8.17 47.56
N LEU A 184 -20.89 -9.40 48.00
CA LEU A 184 -21.05 -10.63 47.26
C LEU A 184 -22.12 -11.54 47.89
N PRO A 185 -22.67 -12.49 47.13
CA PRO A 185 -23.63 -13.45 47.69
C PRO A 185 -23.04 -14.20 48.86
N LYS A 186 -23.91 -14.52 49.85
CA LYS A 186 -23.50 -15.26 51.06
C LYS A 186 -22.85 -16.59 50.64
N GLY A 187 -21.64 -16.87 51.20
CA GLY A 187 -20.89 -18.09 50.95
C GLY A 187 -20.03 -18.04 49.66
N PHE A 188 -19.96 -16.87 48.99
CA PHE A 188 -19.19 -16.75 47.74
C PHE A 188 -17.70 -17.15 47.88
N PHE A 189 -17.10 -16.81 49.01
CA PHE A 189 -15.68 -17.22 49.29
C PHE A 189 -15.56 -18.47 50.11
N GLU A 190 -16.66 -19.10 50.53
CA GLU A 190 -16.64 -20.36 51.31
C GLU A 190 -16.73 -21.57 50.43
N ASP A 191 -17.47 -21.53 49.32
CA ASP A 191 -17.73 -22.65 48.42
C ASP A 191 -17.60 -22.27 46.97
N ALA A 192 -16.73 -22.90 46.25
CA ALA A 192 -16.48 -22.69 44.83
C ALA A 192 -17.72 -23.01 43.98
N THR A 193 -18.60 -23.88 44.42
CA THR A 193 -19.84 -24.20 43.70
C THR A 193 -20.86 -23.07 43.77
N ILE A 194 -20.98 -22.44 44.94
CA ILE A 194 -21.80 -21.25 45.16
C ILE A 194 -21.24 -20.10 44.30
N GLN A 195 -19.94 -19.93 44.34
CA GLN A 195 -19.24 -18.89 43.55
C GLN A 195 -19.56 -18.97 42.06
N LEU A 196 -19.47 -20.17 41.47
CA LEU A 196 -19.74 -20.42 40.07
C LEU A 196 -21.24 -20.23 39.75
N GLU A 197 -22.13 -20.78 40.55
CA GLU A 197 -23.57 -20.75 40.31
C GLU A 197 -24.13 -19.30 40.40
N GLU A 198 -23.77 -18.57 41.43
CA GLU A 198 -24.19 -17.19 41.60
C GLU A 198 -23.63 -16.25 40.50
N SER A 199 -22.41 -16.49 40.05
CA SER A 199 -21.82 -15.72 38.95
C SER A 199 -22.53 -16.01 37.61
N LEU A 200 -22.93 -17.25 37.34
CA LEU A 200 -23.70 -17.58 36.14
C LEU A 200 -25.08 -16.94 36.17
N LYS A 201 -25.74 -16.86 37.35
CA LYS A 201 -27.01 -16.14 37.51
C LYS A 201 -26.87 -14.63 37.26
N LEU A 202 -25.81 -14.04 37.81
CA LEU A 202 -25.47 -12.63 37.61
C LEU A 202 -25.24 -12.29 36.14
N ILE A 203 -24.50 -13.14 35.41
CA ILE A 203 -24.29 -13.01 33.97
C ILE A 203 -25.63 -13.13 33.23
N SER A 204 -26.43 -14.12 33.55
CA SER A 204 -27.79 -14.31 32.95
C SER A 204 -28.68 -13.08 33.14
N HIS A 205 -28.65 -12.46 34.30
CA HIS A 205 -29.41 -11.25 34.60
C HIS A 205 -28.94 -10.08 33.70
N ARG A 206 -27.64 -9.88 33.60
CA ARG A 206 -27.07 -8.87 32.67
C ARG A 206 -27.52 -9.10 31.22
N LEU A 207 -27.39 -10.35 30.70
CA LEU A 207 -27.76 -10.68 29.33
C LEU A 207 -29.26 -10.48 29.03
N LYS A 208 -30.12 -10.65 30.05
CA LYS A 208 -31.54 -10.31 29.91
C LYS A 208 -31.79 -8.81 29.79
N LEU A 209 -31.07 -8.02 30.60
CA LEU A 209 -31.22 -6.55 30.57
C LEU A 209 -30.72 -5.95 29.26
N GLU A 210 -29.66 -6.53 28.68
CA GLU A 210 -29.08 -6.12 27.39
C GLU A 210 -29.84 -6.72 26.18
N ASP A 211 -30.69 -7.71 26.41
CA ASP A 211 -31.40 -8.52 25.39
C ASP A 211 -30.48 -9.15 24.33
N GLU A 212 -29.29 -9.57 24.73
CA GLU A 212 -28.30 -10.19 23.86
C GLU A 212 -28.25 -11.72 23.98
N ASP A 213 -28.09 -12.39 22.83
CA ASP A 213 -27.90 -13.84 22.72
C ASP A 213 -26.41 -14.16 22.68
N VAL A 214 -25.83 -14.48 23.82
CA VAL A 214 -24.41 -14.72 24.05
C VAL A 214 -24.19 -16.11 24.63
N ALA A 215 -23.30 -16.90 24.06
CA ALA A 215 -22.87 -18.16 24.63
C ALA A 215 -21.89 -17.95 25.80
N ILE A 216 -21.89 -18.87 26.76
CA ILE A 216 -20.94 -18.87 27.88
C ILE A 216 -20.02 -20.09 27.75
N LEU A 217 -18.71 -19.83 27.72
CA LEU A 217 -17.67 -20.86 27.74
C LEU A 217 -17.12 -20.98 29.16
N ILE A 218 -17.19 -22.17 29.76
CA ILE A 218 -16.56 -22.48 31.02
C ILE A 218 -15.34 -23.34 30.73
N GLN A 219 -14.16 -22.85 31.09
CA GLN A 219 -12.89 -23.53 30.85
C GLN A 219 -12.05 -23.58 32.10
N PRO A 220 -11.27 -24.67 32.30
CA PRO A 220 -10.28 -24.71 33.36
C PRO A 220 -9.17 -23.67 33.11
N MET A 221 -8.60 -23.14 34.17
CA MET A 221 -7.44 -22.29 34.11
C MET A 221 -6.17 -23.12 34.04
N VAL A 222 -5.24 -22.72 33.18
CA VAL A 222 -3.88 -23.24 33.06
C VAL A 222 -2.88 -22.10 33.20
N TYR A 223 -1.77 -22.33 33.85
CA TYR A 223 -0.85 -21.29 34.27
C TYR A 223 0.58 -21.60 33.80
N GLY A 224 1.20 -20.61 33.15
CA GLY A 224 2.60 -20.68 32.72
C GLY A 224 3.63 -20.62 33.86
N ASN A 225 3.20 -20.49 35.10
CA ASN A 225 4.00 -20.48 36.32
C ASN A 225 3.63 -21.62 37.29
N TYR A 226 2.91 -22.65 36.83
CA TYR A 226 2.50 -23.78 37.63
C TYR A 226 3.45 -24.96 37.40
N GLY A 227 4.45 -25.09 38.29
CA GLY A 227 5.49 -26.13 38.19
C GLY A 227 6.72 -25.75 37.34
N LYS A 228 7.72 -26.63 37.32
CA LYS A 228 9.06 -26.28 36.75
C LYS A 228 9.10 -26.13 35.23
N ASN A 229 8.31 -26.91 34.49
CA ASN A 229 8.27 -26.90 33.01
C ASN A 229 7.00 -26.22 32.53
N SER A 230 6.84 -24.97 32.92
CA SER A 230 5.67 -24.18 32.58
C SER A 230 6.06 -22.90 31.84
N TYR A 231 5.30 -22.56 30.80
CA TYR A 231 5.53 -21.44 29.91
C TYR A 231 4.20 -20.84 29.51
N SER A 232 4.16 -19.53 29.28
CA SER A 232 3.11 -18.87 28.53
C SER A 232 3.70 -18.17 27.32
N GLY A 233 2.92 -17.86 26.31
CA GLY A 233 3.42 -17.12 25.18
C GLY A 233 2.43 -16.99 24.04
N TYR A 234 2.91 -16.32 23.02
CA TYR A 234 2.21 -16.19 21.76
C TYR A 234 3.18 -16.33 20.59
N PHE A 235 2.66 -16.72 19.45
CA PHE A 235 3.43 -16.76 18.23
C PHE A 235 2.55 -16.51 16.99
N PHE A 236 3.16 -15.92 15.98
CA PHE A 236 2.63 -15.87 14.63
C PHE A 236 3.08 -17.12 13.88
N SER A 237 2.21 -17.71 13.10
CA SER A 237 2.48 -18.95 12.35
C SER A 237 3.66 -18.83 11.38
N ARG A 238 4.04 -17.61 11.01
CA ARG A 238 5.29 -17.25 10.30
C ARG A 238 5.71 -15.81 10.61
N ASN A 239 6.87 -15.40 10.10
CA ASN A 239 7.32 -14.04 10.23
C ASN A 239 6.37 -13.09 9.47
N ILE A 240 5.73 -12.17 10.18
CA ILE A 240 4.72 -11.24 9.63
C ILE A 240 5.33 -10.06 8.86
N ILE A 241 6.65 -9.89 8.90
CA ILE A 241 7.38 -8.84 8.21
C ILE A 241 8.05 -9.40 6.95
N THR A 242 8.84 -10.47 7.10
CA THR A 242 9.63 -11.05 5.99
C THR A 242 8.89 -12.14 5.23
N GLY A 243 7.83 -12.72 5.78
CA GLY A 243 7.11 -13.86 5.20
C GLY A 243 7.85 -15.20 5.33
N GLU A 244 9.02 -15.22 5.98
CA GLU A 244 9.80 -16.44 6.19
C GLU A 244 8.96 -17.49 6.94
N LYS A 245 9.06 -18.76 6.51
CA LYS A 245 8.34 -19.88 7.10
C LYS A 245 9.00 -20.32 8.41
N LYS A 246 9.04 -19.39 9.35
CA LYS A 246 9.57 -19.59 10.71
C LYS A 246 8.65 -18.85 11.66
N ILE A 247 8.21 -19.52 12.73
CA ILE A 247 7.33 -18.87 13.71
C ILE A 247 8.04 -17.69 14.37
N GLN A 248 7.27 -16.65 14.65
CA GLN A 248 7.76 -15.40 15.26
C GLN A 248 6.91 -15.13 16.51
N GLY A 249 7.53 -14.85 17.65
CA GLY A 249 6.79 -14.55 18.86
C GLY A 249 7.66 -14.59 20.10
N GLU A 250 7.02 -14.62 21.25
CA GLU A 250 7.69 -14.60 22.55
C GLU A 250 7.12 -15.64 23.49
N PHE A 251 7.96 -16.16 24.35
CA PHE A 251 7.54 -17.01 25.47
C PHE A 251 8.11 -16.50 26.81
N PHE A 252 7.41 -16.83 27.86
CA PHE A 252 7.71 -16.44 29.23
C PHE A 252 7.78 -17.69 30.08
N GLN A 253 8.96 -18.01 30.59
CA GLN A 253 9.15 -19.18 31.46
C GLN A 253 8.75 -18.84 32.89
N ASN A 254 7.95 -19.71 33.51
CA ASN A 254 7.43 -19.56 34.86
C ASN A 254 6.76 -18.20 35.14
N LYS A 255 6.09 -17.65 34.11
CA LYS A 255 5.29 -16.44 34.22
C LYS A 255 3.91 -16.67 33.59
N PHE A 256 2.90 -16.05 34.17
CA PHE A 256 1.52 -16.17 33.69
C PHE A 256 1.11 -15.02 32.78
N ASN A 257 1.61 -13.82 33.04
CA ASN A 257 1.15 -12.61 32.36
C ASN A 257 2.28 -11.95 31.57
N GLU A 258 1.96 -11.53 30.35
CA GLU A 258 2.84 -10.81 29.43
C GLU A 258 3.01 -9.33 29.81
N GLN A 259 2.18 -8.80 30.72
CA GLN A 259 2.22 -7.39 31.12
C GLN A 259 3.52 -7.08 31.87
N ASN A 260 4.30 -6.14 31.30
CA ASN A 260 5.56 -5.64 31.84
C ASN A 260 6.73 -6.64 31.92
N ALA A 261 6.66 -7.77 31.24
CA ALA A 261 7.77 -8.71 31.17
C ALA A 261 8.42 -8.72 29.77
N ILE A 262 9.74 -8.74 29.72
CA ILE A 262 10.47 -8.98 28.47
C ILE A 262 10.42 -10.49 28.23
N GLY A 263 9.80 -10.91 27.12
CA GLY A 263 9.76 -12.30 26.68
C GLY A 263 11.07 -12.73 26.04
N SER A 264 11.26 -14.04 25.95
CA SER A 264 12.33 -14.65 25.15
C SER A 264 11.80 -15.01 23.78
N ASP A 265 12.64 -14.93 22.75
CA ASP A 265 12.27 -15.35 21.40
C ASP A 265 11.73 -16.78 21.38
N ILE A 266 10.56 -16.97 20.78
CA ILE A 266 9.87 -18.26 20.70
C ILE A 266 10.76 -19.38 20.13
N ASN A 267 11.72 -19.05 19.26
CA ASN A 267 12.65 -20.00 18.68
C ASN A 267 13.68 -20.56 19.68
N LEU A 268 13.77 -19.98 20.88
CA LEU A 268 14.63 -20.45 21.96
C LEU A 268 13.90 -21.38 22.94
N ILE A 269 12.60 -21.62 22.76
CA ILE A 269 11.85 -22.58 23.59
C ILE A 269 12.38 -23.98 23.36
N GLU A 270 12.15 -24.88 24.32
CA GLU A 270 12.55 -26.29 24.21
C GLU A 270 12.13 -26.92 22.88
N ASN A 271 13.05 -27.56 22.19
CA ASN A 271 12.89 -28.04 20.79
C ASN A 271 11.67 -28.98 20.61
N THR A 272 11.29 -29.71 21.63
CA THR A 272 10.09 -30.54 21.62
C THR A 272 8.81 -29.76 21.50
N PHE A 273 8.75 -28.59 22.14
CA PHE A 273 7.62 -27.66 22.03
C PHE A 273 7.70 -26.85 20.75
N LEU A 274 8.89 -26.37 20.35
CA LEU A 274 9.09 -25.62 19.12
C LEU A 274 8.50 -26.35 17.90
N LYS A 275 8.89 -27.63 17.72
CA LYS A 275 8.38 -28.49 16.64
C LYS A 275 6.85 -28.63 16.65
N LYS A 276 6.25 -28.72 17.85
CA LYS A 276 4.78 -28.80 17.99
C LYS A 276 4.12 -27.49 17.59
N LEU A 277 4.67 -26.35 18.03
CA LEU A 277 4.14 -25.03 17.71
C LEU A 277 4.25 -24.74 16.21
N GLU A 278 5.37 -25.08 15.58
CA GLU A 278 5.55 -24.98 14.12
C GLU A 278 4.51 -25.83 13.37
N ALA A 279 4.30 -27.08 13.76
CA ALA A 279 3.30 -27.95 13.15
C ALA A 279 1.86 -27.40 13.30
N ILE A 280 1.54 -26.84 14.46
CA ILE A 280 0.26 -26.16 14.72
C ILE A 280 0.10 -24.95 13.79
N GLY A 281 1.14 -24.13 13.66
CA GLY A 281 1.14 -22.97 12.76
C GLY A 281 0.81 -23.36 11.32
N VAL A 282 1.50 -24.37 10.78
CA VAL A 282 1.25 -24.88 9.42
C VAL A 282 -0.17 -25.43 9.27
N THR A 283 -0.65 -26.21 10.24
CA THR A 283 -2.02 -26.78 10.20
C THR A 283 -3.08 -25.67 10.14
N LEU A 284 -2.89 -24.60 10.90
CA LEU A 284 -3.81 -23.48 10.92
C LEU A 284 -3.75 -22.68 9.61
N GLU A 285 -2.55 -22.39 9.08
CA GLU A 285 -2.40 -21.72 7.77
C GLU A 285 -3.11 -22.49 6.65
N ASP A 286 -2.92 -23.82 6.61
CA ASP A 286 -3.54 -24.66 5.58
C ASP A 286 -5.06 -24.65 5.66
N LYS A 287 -5.62 -24.59 6.86
CA LYS A 287 -7.06 -24.57 7.09
C LYS A 287 -7.69 -23.22 6.87
N THR A 288 -7.10 -22.19 7.48
CA THR A 288 -7.68 -20.84 7.46
C THR A 288 -7.29 -20.04 6.21
N LYS A 289 -6.20 -20.43 5.54
CA LYS A 289 -5.57 -19.66 4.43
C LYS A 289 -5.16 -18.25 4.86
N GLU A 290 -4.75 -18.13 6.13
CA GLU A 290 -4.30 -16.90 6.75
C GLU A 290 -3.10 -17.15 7.67
N ILE A 291 -2.26 -16.13 7.83
CA ILE A 291 -1.26 -16.12 8.91
C ILE A 291 -2.01 -15.90 10.21
N ARG A 292 -1.71 -16.72 11.23
CA ARG A 292 -2.44 -16.69 12.51
C ARG A 292 -1.55 -16.25 13.65
N ASN A 293 -2.14 -15.53 14.59
CA ASN A 293 -1.57 -15.25 15.91
C ASN A 293 -2.18 -16.24 16.89
N ILE A 294 -1.34 -17.05 17.55
CA ILE A 294 -1.74 -18.14 18.42
C ILE A 294 -1.18 -17.88 19.83
N ARG A 295 -2.05 -17.94 20.84
CA ARG A 295 -1.65 -17.90 22.24
C ARG A 295 -1.65 -19.30 22.82
N PHE A 296 -0.62 -19.61 23.57
CA PHE A 296 -0.46 -20.94 24.18
C PHE A 296 -0.02 -20.84 25.63
N THR A 297 -0.29 -21.89 26.38
CA THR A 297 0.25 -22.14 27.72
C THR A 297 0.76 -23.57 27.79
N ILE A 298 1.94 -23.75 28.34
CA ILE A 298 2.48 -25.05 28.71
C ILE A 298 2.46 -25.09 30.21
N GLU A 299 1.70 -26.03 30.76
CA GLU A 299 1.63 -26.27 32.19
C GLU A 299 2.17 -27.67 32.50
N ASN A 300 3.20 -27.76 33.33
CA ASN A 300 3.85 -29.04 33.67
C ASN A 300 4.20 -29.91 32.45
N GLY A 301 4.70 -29.28 31.36
CA GLY A 301 5.08 -29.97 30.14
C GLY A 301 3.91 -30.33 29.22
N LYS A 302 2.67 -29.99 29.56
CA LYS A 302 1.49 -30.19 28.70
C LYS A 302 1.10 -28.89 27.98
N LEU A 303 1.11 -28.93 26.64
CA LEU A 303 0.79 -27.81 25.79
C LEU A 303 -0.73 -27.64 25.62
N TRP A 304 -1.20 -26.42 25.74
CA TRP A 304 -2.57 -26.00 25.52
C TRP A 304 -2.63 -24.75 24.63
N LEU A 305 -3.52 -24.74 23.64
CA LEU A 305 -3.85 -23.54 22.87
C LEU A 305 -4.96 -22.79 23.58
N ILE A 306 -4.74 -21.49 23.79
CA ILE A 306 -5.66 -20.62 24.52
C ILE A 306 -6.64 -19.94 23.57
N ASP A 307 -6.11 -19.30 22.55
CA ASP A 307 -6.88 -18.70 21.45
C ASP A 307 -6.03 -18.58 20.17
N GLN A 308 -6.68 -18.21 19.08
CA GLN A 308 -6.03 -17.90 17.82
C GLN A 308 -6.80 -16.78 17.12
N ARG A 309 -6.10 -15.92 16.36
CA ARG A 309 -6.71 -14.76 15.69
C ARG A 309 -6.07 -14.53 14.33
N SER A 310 -6.81 -13.88 13.45
CA SER A 310 -6.24 -13.25 12.25
C SER A 310 -5.23 -12.18 12.67
N VAL A 311 -4.20 -11.99 11.87
CA VAL A 311 -3.15 -11.01 12.16
C VAL A 311 -3.45 -9.72 11.43
N GLU A 312 -3.45 -8.63 12.15
CA GLU A 312 -3.48 -7.29 11.57
C GLU A 312 -2.03 -6.78 11.38
N GLY A 313 -1.80 -5.98 10.34
CA GLY A 313 -0.49 -5.39 10.10
C GLY A 313 0.56 -6.33 9.48
N ILE A 314 0.14 -7.35 8.73
CA ILE A 314 1.03 -8.17 7.91
C ILE A 314 1.57 -7.32 6.76
N THR A 315 2.89 -7.36 6.53
CA THR A 315 3.47 -6.68 5.37
C THR A 315 3.03 -7.33 4.07
N THR A 316 2.96 -6.55 3.00
CA THR A 316 2.61 -7.08 1.68
C THR A 316 3.61 -8.13 1.20
N THR A 317 4.90 -8.00 1.52
CA THR A 317 5.92 -9.03 1.26
C THR A 317 5.56 -10.35 1.94
N ALA A 318 5.23 -10.31 3.22
CA ALA A 318 4.86 -11.53 3.97
C ALA A 318 3.58 -12.16 3.40
N LEU A 319 2.60 -11.36 3.00
CA LEU A 319 1.37 -11.82 2.37
C LEU A 319 1.65 -12.51 1.02
N ILE A 320 2.45 -11.90 0.15
CA ILE A 320 2.81 -12.46 -1.17
C ILE A 320 3.51 -13.81 -0.99
N LEU A 321 4.56 -13.87 -0.17
CA LEU A 321 5.33 -15.09 0.05
C LEU A 321 4.48 -16.19 0.70
N PHE A 322 3.57 -15.83 1.59
CA PHE A 322 2.61 -16.75 2.19
C PHE A 322 1.66 -17.36 1.14
N LEU A 323 1.03 -16.52 0.32
CA LEU A 323 0.09 -16.98 -0.71
C LEU A 323 0.77 -17.83 -1.78
N LEU A 324 1.99 -17.46 -2.19
CA LEU A 324 2.80 -18.26 -3.11
C LEU A 324 3.20 -19.61 -2.50
N ASP A 325 3.51 -19.68 -1.19
CA ASP A 325 3.78 -20.93 -0.49
C ASP A 325 2.53 -21.83 -0.45
N LEU A 326 1.36 -21.28 -0.14
CA LEU A 326 0.09 -22.02 -0.21
C LEU A 326 -0.18 -22.57 -1.61
N HIS A 327 0.10 -21.77 -2.65
CA HIS A 327 -0.06 -22.20 -4.04
C HIS A 327 0.91 -23.33 -4.42
N ARG A 328 2.19 -23.20 -4.07
CA ARG A 328 3.20 -24.26 -4.29
C ARG A 328 2.82 -25.57 -3.59
N ARG A 329 2.20 -25.48 -2.42
CA ARG A 329 1.67 -26.65 -1.67
C ARG A 329 0.31 -27.14 -2.17
N LYS A 330 -0.26 -26.52 -3.20
CA LYS A 330 -1.57 -26.84 -3.80
C LYS A 330 -2.76 -26.72 -2.84
N ILE A 331 -2.65 -25.87 -1.82
CA ILE A 331 -3.74 -25.54 -0.89
C ILE A 331 -4.71 -24.55 -1.53
N VAL A 332 -4.18 -23.65 -2.37
CA VAL A 332 -4.95 -22.67 -3.14
C VAL A 332 -4.52 -22.68 -4.60
N ASP A 333 -5.43 -22.30 -5.49
CA ASP A 333 -5.14 -22.13 -6.92
C ASP A 333 -4.55 -20.74 -7.23
N ALA A 334 -4.12 -20.56 -8.46
CA ALA A 334 -3.55 -19.29 -8.93
C ALA A 334 -4.55 -18.13 -8.86
N LYS A 335 -5.85 -18.39 -9.11
CA LYS A 335 -6.90 -17.37 -9.04
C LYS A 335 -7.04 -16.82 -7.63
N TYR A 336 -7.00 -17.72 -6.63
CA TYR A 336 -7.06 -17.31 -5.23
C TYR A 336 -5.91 -16.38 -4.87
N VAL A 337 -4.67 -16.70 -5.26
CA VAL A 337 -3.49 -15.86 -5.00
C VAL A 337 -3.67 -14.47 -5.61
N VAL A 338 -4.01 -14.41 -6.89
CA VAL A 338 -4.18 -13.15 -7.63
C VAL A 338 -5.31 -12.29 -7.04
N LYS A 339 -6.42 -12.88 -6.62
CA LYS A 339 -7.57 -12.16 -6.01
C LYS A 339 -7.33 -11.71 -4.58
N SER A 340 -6.45 -12.39 -3.83
CA SER A 340 -6.22 -12.10 -2.41
C SER A 340 -5.35 -10.88 -2.16
N ILE A 341 -4.71 -10.31 -3.17
CA ILE A 341 -3.82 -9.16 -3.04
C ILE A 341 -4.46 -7.95 -3.73
N ARG A 342 -4.63 -6.86 -3.00
CA ARG A 342 -5.08 -5.60 -3.61
C ARG A 342 -3.95 -5.00 -4.42
N PRO A 343 -4.17 -4.59 -5.69
CA PRO A 343 -3.09 -4.09 -6.55
C PRO A 343 -2.29 -2.94 -5.93
N GLU A 344 -2.96 -2.04 -5.20
CA GLU A 344 -2.31 -0.88 -4.57
C GLU A 344 -1.32 -1.26 -3.46
N GLN A 345 -1.48 -2.44 -2.82
CA GLN A 345 -0.54 -2.93 -1.81
C GLN A 345 0.85 -3.19 -2.39
N LEU A 346 0.96 -3.45 -3.69
CA LEU A 346 2.25 -3.68 -4.34
C LEU A 346 3.20 -2.46 -4.26
N ASN A 347 2.67 -1.25 -4.02
CA ASN A 347 3.50 -0.09 -3.76
C ASN A 347 4.45 -0.29 -2.56
N GLU A 348 4.02 -1.02 -1.52
CA GLU A 348 4.85 -1.30 -0.34
C GLU A 348 6.04 -2.23 -0.67
N VAL A 349 5.89 -3.07 -1.68
CA VAL A 349 6.94 -4.02 -2.11
C VAL A 349 7.94 -3.38 -3.07
N LEU A 350 7.47 -2.40 -3.83
CA LEU A 350 8.24 -1.69 -4.85
C LEU A 350 9.13 -0.59 -4.26
N HIS A 351 8.85 -0.16 -3.04
CA HIS A 351 9.57 0.91 -2.35
C HIS A 351 10.07 0.44 -0.97
N PRO A 352 11.14 1.05 -0.44
CA PRO A 352 11.60 0.76 0.92
C PRO A 352 10.50 1.01 1.95
N ILE A 353 10.50 0.23 3.04
CA ILE A 353 9.63 0.39 4.21
C ILE A 353 10.46 0.67 5.47
N ILE A 354 9.85 1.24 6.50
CA ILE A 354 10.53 1.53 7.76
C ILE A 354 10.57 0.29 8.66
N ASP A 355 11.74 0.00 9.24
CA ASP A 355 11.82 -0.91 10.39
C ASP A 355 11.19 -0.24 11.62
N ALA A 356 10.06 -0.79 12.07
CA ALA A 356 9.29 -0.26 13.19
C ALA A 356 10.10 -0.15 14.51
N ASN A 357 11.12 -0.99 14.71
CA ASN A 357 11.97 -0.92 15.88
C ASN A 357 12.86 0.30 15.88
N SER A 358 13.28 0.77 14.71
CA SER A 358 14.18 1.93 14.57
C SER A 358 13.50 3.27 14.88
N THR A 359 12.16 3.31 14.93
CA THR A 359 11.41 4.55 15.13
C THR A 359 10.94 4.78 16.58
N LYS A 360 11.12 3.81 17.48
CA LYS A 360 10.60 3.88 18.87
C LYS A 360 11.02 5.13 19.65
N ASN A 361 12.20 5.66 19.37
CA ASN A 361 12.76 6.83 20.05
C ASN A 361 12.69 8.12 19.22
N LEU A 362 12.12 8.06 17.98
CA LEU A 362 12.01 9.22 17.12
C LEU A 362 10.67 9.94 17.36
N LYS A 363 10.73 11.27 17.44
CA LYS A 363 9.52 12.09 17.38
C LYS A 363 8.91 11.97 16.00
N LYS A 364 7.58 12.03 15.92
CA LYS A 364 6.86 11.94 14.65
C LYS A 364 5.75 12.97 14.54
N SER A 365 5.48 13.42 13.32
CA SER A 365 4.30 14.17 12.92
C SER A 365 3.47 13.31 11.97
N ILE A 366 2.21 13.08 12.31
CA ILE A 366 1.29 12.21 11.55
C ILE A 366 0.44 13.09 10.64
N GLY A 367 0.19 12.63 9.42
CA GLY A 367 -0.71 13.25 8.45
C GLY A 367 -0.06 13.51 7.11
N GLY A 368 -0.82 14.12 6.21
CA GLY A 368 -0.41 14.46 4.84
C GLY A 368 -1.06 13.59 3.77
N ILE A 369 -0.92 14.04 2.54
CA ILE A 369 -1.48 13.39 1.35
C ILE A 369 -0.37 12.56 0.68
N ALA A 370 -0.63 11.28 0.47
CA ALA A 370 0.30 10.40 -0.21
C ALA A 370 0.40 10.74 -1.70
N GLY A 371 1.53 11.29 -2.12
CA GLY A 371 1.86 11.49 -3.53
C GLY A 371 2.45 10.23 -4.17
N SER A 372 3.41 9.62 -3.49
CA SER A 372 4.02 8.33 -3.87
C SER A 372 4.40 7.57 -2.61
N ALA A 373 3.85 6.36 -2.44
CA ALA A 373 4.00 5.57 -1.22
C ALA A 373 5.38 4.95 -1.06
N GLY A 374 5.74 4.62 0.19
CA GLY A 374 7.00 4.00 0.58
C GLY A 374 7.68 4.75 1.72
N ALA A 375 8.95 4.49 1.97
CA ALA A 375 9.73 5.20 2.96
C ALA A 375 11.04 5.77 2.36
N ALA A 376 11.40 6.96 2.81
CA ALA A 376 12.65 7.60 2.42
C ALA A 376 13.29 8.28 3.62
N THR A 377 14.60 8.10 3.80
CA THR A 377 15.38 8.82 4.80
C THR A 377 16.48 9.64 4.13
N GLY A 378 16.75 10.82 4.64
CA GLY A 378 17.81 11.66 4.10
C GLY A 378 17.87 13.05 4.73
N LYS A 379 18.89 13.79 4.31
CA LYS A 379 19.08 15.20 4.69
C LYS A 379 18.16 16.09 3.88
N VAL A 380 17.55 17.05 4.54
CA VAL A 380 16.59 17.97 3.93
C VAL A 380 17.30 19.11 3.22
N TYR A 381 16.83 19.42 2.01
CA TYR A 381 17.25 20.59 1.23
C TYR A 381 16.03 21.35 0.73
N PHE A 382 16.07 22.67 0.77
CA PHE A 382 14.94 23.55 0.50
C PHE A 382 14.95 24.16 -0.92
N SER A 383 15.95 23.82 -1.73
CA SER A 383 15.98 24.20 -3.14
C SER A 383 16.61 23.11 -4.01
N ALA A 384 16.22 23.04 -5.26
CA ALA A 384 16.79 22.13 -6.24
C ALA A 384 18.31 22.34 -6.40
N SER A 385 18.75 23.60 -6.42
CA SER A 385 20.17 23.97 -6.56
C SER A 385 21.00 23.50 -5.36
N SER A 386 20.55 23.76 -4.12
CA SER A 386 21.29 23.35 -2.91
C SER A 386 21.39 21.82 -2.80
N LEU A 387 20.33 21.09 -3.20
CA LEU A 387 20.35 19.62 -3.20
C LEU A 387 21.35 19.07 -4.24
N ILE A 388 21.33 19.60 -5.46
CA ILE A 388 22.23 19.15 -6.55
C ILE A 388 23.69 19.46 -6.20
N GLU A 389 23.96 20.64 -5.65
CA GLU A 389 25.30 21.02 -5.21
C GLU A 389 25.82 20.08 -4.11
N ALA A 390 25.01 19.80 -3.09
CA ALA A 390 25.34 18.87 -2.02
C ALA A 390 25.65 17.46 -2.55
N GLN A 391 24.86 16.98 -3.53
CA GLN A 391 25.08 15.69 -4.19
C GLN A 391 26.38 15.68 -5.00
N LYS A 392 26.68 16.75 -5.76
CA LYS A 392 27.95 16.88 -6.50
C LYS A 392 29.16 16.84 -5.55
N LYS A 393 29.08 17.56 -4.44
CA LYS A 393 30.13 17.58 -3.41
C LYS A 393 30.34 16.21 -2.77
N ALA A 394 29.25 15.53 -2.38
CA ALA A 394 29.33 14.18 -1.82
C ALA A 394 29.96 13.19 -2.79
N LYS A 395 29.57 13.25 -4.07
CA LYS A 395 30.16 12.41 -5.14
C LYS A 395 31.68 12.65 -5.30
N MET A 396 32.13 13.90 -5.24
CA MET A 396 33.56 14.23 -5.30
C MET A 396 34.33 13.67 -4.09
N GLU A 397 33.67 13.54 -2.94
CA GLU A 397 34.23 12.94 -1.72
C GLU A 397 34.06 11.40 -1.68
N GLY A 398 33.49 10.78 -2.72
CA GLY A 398 33.25 9.33 -2.77
C GLY A 398 32.17 8.85 -1.80
N LYS A 399 31.24 9.72 -1.39
CA LYS A 399 30.17 9.43 -0.45
C LYS A 399 28.80 9.41 -1.15
N ASP A 400 27.94 8.48 -0.75
CA ASP A 400 26.52 8.51 -1.09
C ASP A 400 25.77 9.40 -0.10
N LEU A 401 25.05 10.39 -0.62
CA LEU A 401 24.24 11.31 0.17
C LEU A 401 22.76 11.08 -0.13
N ASN A 402 22.01 10.59 0.85
CA ASN A 402 20.56 10.52 0.76
C ASN A 402 19.97 11.89 1.07
N CYS A 403 19.15 12.41 0.14
CA CYS A 403 18.52 13.72 0.25
C CYS A 403 17.01 13.63 0.16
N ILE A 404 16.33 14.53 0.86
CA ILE A 404 14.90 14.81 0.75
C ILE A 404 14.75 16.26 0.27
N LEU A 405 14.07 16.46 -0.83
CA LEU A 405 13.72 17.79 -1.34
C LEU A 405 12.48 18.29 -0.61
N CYS A 406 12.56 19.44 0.06
CA CYS A 406 11.47 20.07 0.78
C CYS A 406 11.18 21.44 0.19
N MET A 407 10.04 21.61 -0.46
CA MET A 407 9.68 22.85 -1.16
C MET A 407 8.20 23.18 -0.95
N PRO A 408 7.77 24.44 -1.08
CA PRO A 408 6.35 24.79 -1.06
C PRO A 408 5.59 24.07 -2.17
N ALA A 409 6.07 24.15 -3.40
CA ALA A 409 5.61 23.45 -4.59
C ALA A 409 6.81 23.08 -5.46
N THR A 410 6.64 22.16 -6.41
CA THR A 410 7.69 21.78 -7.37
C THR A 410 7.23 22.05 -8.79
N TYR A 411 8.16 22.46 -9.64
CA TYR A 411 7.94 22.87 -11.03
C TYR A 411 8.75 22.00 -12.00
N ALA A 412 8.52 22.17 -13.28
CA ALA A 412 9.23 21.41 -14.32
C ALA A 412 10.77 21.50 -14.22
N GLY A 413 11.31 22.64 -13.79
CA GLY A 413 12.76 22.81 -13.56
C GLY A 413 13.33 21.98 -12.41
N ASP A 414 12.52 21.48 -11.51
CA ASP A 414 12.96 20.72 -10.33
C ASP A 414 13.10 19.21 -10.59
N VAL A 415 12.71 18.72 -11.76
CA VAL A 415 12.70 17.29 -12.15
C VAL A 415 14.02 16.63 -11.84
N LYS A 416 15.14 17.29 -12.10
CA LYS A 416 16.48 16.77 -11.85
C LYS A 416 16.77 16.59 -10.36
N ALA A 417 16.33 17.52 -9.53
CA ALA A 417 16.48 17.41 -8.08
C ALA A 417 15.61 16.26 -7.53
N ILE A 418 14.39 16.08 -8.08
CA ILE A 418 13.50 14.97 -7.74
C ILE A 418 14.13 13.63 -8.14
N GLU A 419 14.74 13.54 -9.32
CA GLU A 419 15.43 12.34 -9.79
C GLU A 419 16.55 11.90 -8.85
N VAL A 420 17.31 12.84 -8.31
CA VAL A 420 18.45 12.58 -7.42
C VAL A 420 18.02 12.37 -5.96
N ALA A 421 16.91 13.01 -5.53
CA ALA A 421 16.38 12.87 -4.19
C ALA A 421 15.90 11.44 -3.91
N LYS A 422 15.85 11.05 -2.64
CA LYS A 422 15.19 9.83 -2.18
C LYS A 422 13.70 10.05 -1.93
N GLY A 423 13.32 11.27 -1.55
CA GLY A 423 11.94 11.66 -1.32
C GLY A 423 11.69 13.13 -1.52
N VAL A 424 10.43 13.50 -1.69
CA VAL A 424 9.95 14.87 -1.83
C VAL A 424 8.92 15.16 -0.76
N LEU A 425 9.05 16.30 -0.12
CA LEU A 425 8.11 16.84 0.86
C LEU A 425 7.65 18.23 0.37
N SER A 426 6.35 18.41 0.14
CA SER A 426 5.80 19.69 -0.36
C SER A 426 4.62 20.16 0.49
N CYS A 427 4.33 21.46 0.46
CA CYS A 427 3.13 22.04 1.08
C CYS A 427 1.94 21.97 0.14
N GLU A 428 2.18 22.24 -1.13
CA GLU A 428 1.16 22.36 -2.16
C GLU A 428 1.16 21.12 -3.04
N GLY A 429 -0.01 20.79 -3.54
CA GLY A 429 -0.18 19.66 -4.42
C GLY A 429 -1.04 18.56 -3.84
N GLY A 430 -1.04 17.44 -4.52
CA GLY A 430 -1.77 16.24 -4.14
C GLY A 430 -1.28 15.05 -4.98
N TYR A 431 -2.07 14.00 -5.07
CA TYR A 431 -1.72 12.82 -5.84
C TYR A 431 -1.41 13.13 -7.32
N ALA A 432 -2.14 14.05 -7.94
CA ALA A 432 -2.01 14.44 -9.34
C ALA A 432 -1.05 15.62 -9.57
N ALA A 433 -0.50 16.22 -8.53
CA ALA A 433 0.44 17.32 -8.66
C ALA A 433 1.75 16.90 -9.35
N HIS A 434 2.40 17.84 -10.01
CA HIS A 434 3.64 17.60 -10.77
C HIS A 434 4.70 16.86 -9.94
N ALA A 435 4.96 17.29 -8.70
CA ALA A 435 5.89 16.62 -7.78
C ALA A 435 5.59 15.15 -7.57
N SER A 436 4.33 14.84 -7.31
CA SER A 436 3.88 13.47 -7.04
C SER A 436 3.94 12.59 -8.29
N VAL A 437 3.61 13.16 -9.45
CA VAL A 437 3.70 12.48 -10.76
C VAL A 437 5.14 12.14 -11.10
N VAL A 438 6.02 13.13 -11.01
CA VAL A 438 7.46 12.96 -11.29
C VAL A 438 8.10 12.01 -10.27
N ALA A 439 7.76 12.15 -8.99
CA ALA A 439 8.25 11.21 -7.96
C ALA A 439 7.88 9.76 -8.29
N ARG A 440 6.62 9.49 -8.67
CA ARG A 440 6.19 8.14 -9.08
C ARG A 440 6.93 7.66 -10.33
N GLN A 441 7.15 8.54 -11.30
CA GLN A 441 7.87 8.18 -12.53
C GLN A 441 9.30 7.71 -12.22
N TYR A 442 9.98 8.38 -11.31
CA TYR A 442 11.35 8.04 -10.91
C TYR A 442 11.42 7.08 -9.70
N GLY A 443 10.29 6.53 -9.26
CA GLY A 443 10.24 5.63 -8.10
C GLY A 443 10.69 6.30 -6.79
N LYS A 444 10.35 7.58 -6.61
CA LYS A 444 10.67 8.36 -5.41
C LYS A 444 9.45 8.48 -4.51
N ILE A 445 9.68 8.67 -3.22
CA ILE A 445 8.63 8.87 -2.25
C ILE A 445 8.18 10.32 -2.27
N SER A 446 6.87 10.56 -2.18
CA SER A 446 6.32 11.92 -2.16
C SER A 446 5.23 12.06 -1.11
N LEU A 447 5.41 13.02 -0.21
CA LEU A 447 4.45 13.40 0.83
C LEU A 447 4.09 14.88 0.67
N VAL A 448 2.79 15.15 0.65
CA VAL A 448 2.27 16.53 0.65
C VAL A 448 1.72 16.85 2.04
N ARG A 449 2.19 17.94 2.64
CA ARG A 449 1.79 18.43 3.96
C ARG A 449 1.28 19.86 3.86
N PRO A 450 -0.03 20.05 3.64
CA PRO A 450 -0.62 21.40 3.51
C PRO A 450 -0.49 22.28 4.75
N ASP A 451 -0.35 21.66 5.91
CA ASP A 451 -0.14 22.32 7.21
C ASP A 451 1.32 22.75 7.46
N MET A 452 2.26 22.34 6.61
CA MET A 452 3.66 22.72 6.71
C MET A 452 3.86 24.16 6.22
N LYS A 453 4.70 24.91 6.95
CA LYS A 453 5.14 26.25 6.54
C LYS A 453 6.62 26.18 6.14
N VAL A 454 6.91 26.40 4.86
CA VAL A 454 8.30 26.49 4.37
C VAL A 454 8.74 27.97 4.38
N LEU A 455 9.86 28.21 4.99
CA LEU A 455 10.56 29.48 5.06
C LEU A 455 11.95 29.26 4.43
N ASP A 456 12.61 30.26 3.95
CA ASP A 456 13.89 30.21 3.19
C ASP A 456 14.66 28.86 3.28
N LYS A 457 15.30 28.56 4.43
CA LYS A 457 16.07 27.31 4.65
C LYS A 457 15.54 26.47 5.82
N LYS A 458 14.25 26.55 6.10
CA LYS A 458 13.60 25.78 7.16
C LYS A 458 12.11 25.54 6.89
N ALA A 459 11.59 24.50 7.50
CA ALA A 459 10.16 24.20 7.54
C ALA A 459 9.68 24.02 8.99
N ILE A 460 8.41 24.31 9.20
CA ILE A 460 7.73 24.14 10.50
C ILE A 460 6.51 23.25 10.29
N ILE A 461 6.44 22.13 11.03
CA ILE A 461 5.35 21.16 11.00
C ILE A 461 5.00 20.80 12.44
N ASP A 462 3.74 20.93 12.85
CA ASP A 462 3.26 20.62 14.22
C ASP A 462 4.15 21.23 15.32
N GLY A 463 4.64 22.44 15.08
CA GLY A 463 5.54 23.13 16.02
C GLY A 463 6.99 22.65 16.03
N HIS A 464 7.34 21.65 15.21
CA HIS A 464 8.71 21.18 15.03
C HIS A 464 9.38 21.92 13.85
N GLU A 465 10.58 22.44 14.09
CA GLU A 465 11.40 23.09 13.07
C GLU A 465 12.35 22.07 12.42
N ILE A 466 12.41 22.05 11.10
CA ILE A 466 13.35 21.30 10.28
C ILE A 466 14.25 22.30 9.56
N LYS A 467 15.57 22.16 9.69
CA LYS A 467 16.57 23.01 9.02
C LYS A 467 17.24 22.31 7.86
N GLU A 468 17.83 23.07 6.94
CA GLU A 468 18.64 22.51 5.87
C GLU A 468 19.78 21.64 6.43
N GLY A 469 19.87 20.42 5.93
CA GLY A 469 20.84 19.43 6.40
C GLY A 469 20.38 18.53 7.55
N ASP A 470 19.23 18.79 8.19
CA ASP A 470 18.64 17.90 9.18
C ASP A 470 18.24 16.57 8.54
N GLU A 471 18.39 15.46 9.27
CA GLU A 471 17.92 14.16 8.82
C GLU A 471 16.45 13.94 9.21
N ILE A 472 15.63 13.56 8.24
CA ILE A 472 14.26 13.12 8.48
C ILE A 472 13.98 11.81 7.75
N THR A 473 12.91 11.14 8.16
CA THR A 473 12.40 9.95 7.45
C THR A 473 10.92 10.16 7.12
N LEU A 474 10.58 10.01 5.85
CA LEU A 474 9.20 10.00 5.36
C LEU A 474 8.66 8.57 5.38
N SER A 475 7.47 8.39 5.91
CA SER A 475 6.66 7.16 5.81
C SER A 475 5.36 7.53 5.11
N VAL A 476 5.19 7.09 3.87
CA VAL A 476 4.05 7.48 3.05
C VAL A 476 3.24 6.24 2.68
N VAL A 477 1.98 6.23 3.08
CA VAL A 477 1.07 5.10 2.84
C VAL A 477 -0.21 5.59 2.15
N TYR A 478 -0.75 4.81 1.21
CA TYR A 478 -2.02 5.16 0.55
C TYR A 478 -3.24 4.85 1.41
N HIS A 479 -3.12 3.89 2.32
CA HIS A 479 -4.19 3.48 3.24
C HIS A 479 -3.64 3.50 4.66
N GLY A 480 -3.98 4.52 5.41
CA GLY A 480 -3.49 4.75 6.77
C GLY A 480 -2.82 6.11 6.93
N ASP A 481 -2.20 6.32 8.05
CA ASP A 481 -1.59 7.59 8.42
C ASP A 481 -0.14 7.67 7.91
N SER A 482 0.12 8.54 6.94
CA SER A 482 1.48 8.94 6.59
C SER A 482 2.13 9.69 7.75
N ALA A 483 3.45 9.65 7.86
CA ALA A 483 4.18 10.30 8.95
C ALA A 483 5.55 10.82 8.51
N ILE A 484 6.01 11.86 9.19
CA ILE A 484 7.39 12.36 9.15
C ILE A 484 8.02 12.02 10.50
N TYR A 485 9.13 11.31 10.49
CA TYR A 485 9.94 11.06 11.67
C TYR A 485 11.12 12.03 11.67
N PHE A 486 11.31 12.74 12.78
CA PHE A 486 12.42 13.69 12.94
C PHE A 486 13.67 12.91 13.37
N GLY A 487 14.45 12.53 12.38
CA GLY A 487 15.65 11.70 12.51
C GLY A 487 15.72 10.58 11.48
N LYS A 488 16.82 9.84 11.53
CA LYS A 488 17.10 8.73 10.63
C LYS A 488 16.50 7.43 11.16
N ALA A 489 15.53 6.86 10.43
CA ALA A 489 15.06 5.50 10.66
C ALA A 489 15.80 4.51 9.74
N THR A 490 15.89 3.26 10.18
CA THR A 490 16.39 2.17 9.34
C THR A 490 15.31 1.78 8.33
N LEU A 491 15.71 1.69 7.07
CA LEU A 491 14.83 1.24 5.99
C LEU A 491 15.13 -0.22 5.63
N ILE A 492 14.09 -0.97 5.34
CA ILE A 492 14.14 -2.30 4.76
C ILE A 492 13.95 -2.11 3.25
N GLU A 493 15.00 -2.36 2.46
CA GLU A 493 14.96 -2.21 1.01
C GLU A 493 14.02 -3.25 0.37
N GLY A 494 13.18 -2.79 -0.55
CA GLY A 494 12.39 -3.66 -1.40
C GLY A 494 13.29 -4.30 -2.47
N ASN A 495 13.56 -5.59 -2.35
CA ASN A 495 14.21 -6.37 -3.40
C ASN A 495 13.16 -7.20 -4.13
N SER A 496 12.92 -6.90 -5.40
CA SER A 496 11.90 -7.57 -6.23
C SER A 496 12.07 -9.10 -6.30
N GLU A 497 13.29 -9.61 -6.20
CA GLU A 497 13.56 -11.05 -6.22
C GLU A 497 13.23 -11.72 -4.87
N SER A 498 13.61 -11.11 -3.75
CA SER A 498 13.41 -11.69 -2.41
C SER A 498 11.98 -11.56 -1.90
N THR A 499 11.18 -10.66 -2.45
CA THR A 499 9.80 -10.37 -2.01
C THR A 499 8.74 -11.28 -2.65
N GLY A 500 9.11 -12.12 -3.61
CA GLY A 500 8.16 -12.93 -4.38
C GLY A 500 7.35 -12.14 -5.42
N LEU A 501 7.65 -10.85 -5.61
CA LEU A 501 6.92 -9.99 -6.55
C LEU A 501 6.98 -10.51 -7.98
N LEU A 502 8.15 -10.94 -8.45
CA LEU A 502 8.31 -11.46 -9.82
C LEU A 502 7.53 -12.76 -10.04
N ASP A 503 7.47 -13.66 -9.05
CA ASP A 503 6.64 -14.86 -9.10
C ASP A 503 5.15 -14.51 -9.17
N LEU A 504 4.71 -13.52 -8.39
CA LEU A 504 3.34 -13.02 -8.43
C LEU A 504 3.00 -12.40 -9.78
N ILE A 505 3.89 -11.57 -10.35
CA ILE A 505 3.72 -10.98 -11.68
C ILE A 505 3.58 -12.06 -12.74
N LYS A 506 4.47 -13.07 -12.72
CA LYS A 506 4.41 -14.20 -13.62
C LYS A 506 3.08 -14.95 -13.52
N LEU A 507 2.59 -15.14 -12.31
CA LEU A 507 1.30 -15.79 -12.08
C LEU A 507 0.14 -14.93 -12.60
N ALA A 508 0.14 -13.62 -12.32
CA ALA A 508 -0.86 -12.68 -12.80
C ALA A 508 -0.88 -12.60 -14.33
N THR A 509 0.30 -12.52 -14.97
CA THR A 509 0.43 -12.45 -16.44
C THR A 509 -0.20 -13.68 -17.13
N SER A 510 -0.26 -14.84 -16.48
CA SER A 510 -0.93 -16.03 -17.06
C SER A 510 -2.43 -15.86 -17.30
N PHE A 511 -3.07 -14.87 -16.66
CA PHE A 511 -4.49 -14.52 -16.84
C PHE A 511 -4.70 -13.37 -17.84
N VAL A 512 -3.64 -12.65 -18.21
CA VAL A 512 -3.70 -11.54 -19.18
C VAL A 512 -3.75 -12.11 -20.60
N LYS A 513 -4.75 -11.68 -21.39
CA LYS A 513 -4.98 -12.18 -22.77
C LYS A 513 -4.77 -11.10 -23.81
N ASP A 514 -5.82 -10.33 -24.08
CA ASP A 514 -5.89 -9.40 -25.21
C ASP A 514 -5.64 -7.95 -24.81
N PHE A 515 -5.61 -7.68 -23.50
CA PHE A 515 -5.38 -6.35 -22.96
C PHE A 515 -4.03 -6.29 -22.27
N HIS A 516 -3.14 -5.38 -22.69
CA HIS A 516 -1.74 -5.37 -22.25
C HIS A 516 -1.38 -4.19 -21.37
N VAL A 517 -0.27 -4.33 -20.62
CA VAL A 517 0.37 -3.20 -19.92
C VAL A 517 1.62 -2.83 -20.70
N ARG A 518 1.70 -1.57 -21.13
CA ARG A 518 2.91 -0.94 -21.63
C ARG A 518 3.45 0.03 -20.60
N ALA A 519 4.71 0.46 -20.75
CA ALA A 519 5.32 1.40 -19.81
C ALA A 519 5.52 2.79 -20.44
N ASN A 520 5.51 3.80 -19.56
CA ASN A 520 6.04 5.12 -19.87
C ASN A 520 7.55 5.08 -19.56
N ALA A 521 8.39 5.12 -20.58
CA ALA A 521 9.84 4.99 -20.40
C ALA A 521 10.58 5.87 -21.43
N ASP A 522 11.40 6.76 -20.92
CA ASP A 522 12.10 7.78 -21.71
C ASP A 522 13.61 7.51 -21.80
N SER A 523 14.09 6.46 -21.09
CA SER A 523 15.51 6.07 -21.06
C SER A 523 15.72 4.56 -21.14
N PHE A 524 16.94 4.15 -21.47
CA PHE A 524 17.38 2.74 -21.39
C PHE A 524 17.10 2.10 -20.02
N LYS A 525 17.36 2.85 -18.95
CA LYS A 525 17.16 2.37 -17.56
C LYS A 525 15.68 2.10 -17.27
N ASP A 526 14.80 3.01 -17.67
CA ASP A 526 13.36 2.86 -17.47
C ASP A 526 12.79 1.71 -18.32
N ALA A 527 13.24 1.59 -19.57
CA ALA A 527 12.85 0.49 -20.47
C ALA A 527 13.26 -0.87 -19.88
N LYS A 528 14.49 -1.00 -19.37
CA LYS A 528 14.97 -2.22 -18.71
C LYS A 528 14.14 -2.55 -17.47
N LYS A 529 13.84 -1.56 -16.64
CA LYS A 529 13.03 -1.75 -15.43
C LYS A 529 11.60 -2.15 -15.78
N ALA A 530 11.03 -1.54 -16.81
CA ALA A 530 9.70 -1.90 -17.30
C ALA A 530 9.60 -3.36 -17.73
N LEU A 531 10.60 -3.86 -18.46
CA LEU A 531 10.66 -5.28 -18.85
C LEU A 531 10.81 -6.22 -17.66
N GLU A 532 11.65 -5.87 -16.69
CA GLU A 532 11.80 -6.64 -15.44
C GLU A 532 10.44 -6.84 -14.75
N PHE A 533 9.61 -5.80 -14.77
CA PHE A 533 8.27 -5.82 -14.19
C PHE A 533 7.17 -6.35 -15.11
N GLY A 534 7.52 -6.88 -16.29
CA GLY A 534 6.60 -7.57 -17.18
C GLY A 534 5.84 -6.67 -18.16
N ALA A 535 6.34 -5.47 -18.46
CA ALA A 535 5.72 -4.61 -19.48
C ALA A 535 5.79 -5.28 -20.87
N TYR A 536 4.68 -5.20 -21.60
CA TYR A 536 4.56 -5.73 -22.96
C TYR A 536 5.32 -4.91 -24.02
N GLY A 537 5.45 -3.60 -23.80
CA GLY A 537 6.12 -2.66 -24.66
C GLY A 537 6.25 -1.28 -24.00
N ILE A 538 6.63 -0.27 -24.77
CA ILE A 538 6.58 1.14 -24.36
C ILE A 538 5.36 1.78 -25.02
N GLY A 539 4.44 2.31 -24.19
CA GLY A 539 3.24 3.00 -24.67
C GLY A 539 3.38 4.51 -24.71
N LEU A 540 4.42 5.05 -24.08
CA LEU A 540 4.77 6.47 -24.13
C LEU A 540 6.26 6.66 -23.86
N CYS A 541 6.99 7.13 -24.85
CA CYS A 541 8.33 7.72 -24.72
C CYS A 541 8.22 9.21 -25.02
N ARG A 542 8.50 10.05 -24.04
CA ARG A 542 8.46 11.52 -24.15
C ARG A 542 9.80 12.04 -24.59
N THR A 543 9.86 12.54 -25.81
CA THR A 543 11.13 13.00 -26.38
C THR A 543 11.63 14.31 -25.76
N GLU A 544 10.74 15.12 -25.17
CA GLU A 544 11.12 16.32 -24.43
C GLU A 544 12.02 16.04 -23.23
N HIS A 545 11.81 14.94 -22.50
CA HIS A 545 12.64 14.59 -21.36
C HIS A 545 14.10 14.29 -21.72
N MET A 546 14.36 13.85 -22.96
CA MET A 546 15.71 13.61 -23.44
C MET A 546 16.54 14.89 -23.56
N PHE A 547 15.90 16.06 -23.66
CA PHE A 547 16.58 17.35 -23.82
C PHE A 547 16.87 18.08 -22.51
N PHE A 548 16.30 17.65 -21.37
CA PHE A 548 16.58 18.24 -20.07
C PHE A 548 17.94 17.80 -19.45
N ASP A 549 18.70 16.92 -20.11
CA ASP A 549 20.08 16.56 -19.69
C ASP A 549 21.00 17.80 -19.78
N GLU A 550 21.89 18.01 -18.77
CA GLU A 550 22.79 19.17 -18.67
C GLU A 550 23.64 19.41 -19.94
N ARG A 551 24.02 18.33 -20.62
CA ARG A 551 24.83 18.42 -21.84
C ARG A 551 24.03 18.82 -23.07
N ARG A 552 22.70 18.70 -23.00
CA ARG A 552 21.78 18.89 -24.14
C ARG A 552 20.94 20.14 -24.01
N ILE A 553 20.53 20.51 -22.80
CA ILE A 553 19.60 21.62 -22.57
C ILE A 553 20.09 22.94 -23.23
N ASN A 554 21.38 23.23 -23.10
CA ASN A 554 21.94 24.45 -23.68
C ASN A 554 22.00 24.40 -25.22
N ILE A 555 22.24 23.21 -25.82
CA ILE A 555 22.18 23.03 -27.27
C ILE A 555 20.73 23.17 -27.77
N PHE A 556 19.76 22.66 -26.98
CA PHE A 556 18.36 22.82 -27.30
C PHE A 556 17.90 24.29 -27.17
N ARG A 557 18.37 25.01 -26.13
CA ARG A 557 18.17 26.48 -25.99
C ARG A 557 18.73 27.25 -27.17
N GLU A 558 19.94 26.88 -27.67
CA GLU A 558 20.51 27.49 -28.89
C GLU A 558 19.60 27.25 -30.11
N MET A 559 19.01 26.09 -30.27
CA MET A 559 18.08 25.76 -31.33
C MET A 559 16.82 26.65 -31.30
N ILE A 560 16.29 26.89 -30.09
CA ILE A 560 15.10 27.77 -29.92
C ILE A 560 15.37 29.20 -30.32
N ILE A 561 16.53 29.77 -29.95
CA ILE A 561 16.89 31.16 -30.20
C ILE A 561 17.53 31.38 -31.57
N ALA A 562 17.66 30.34 -32.39
CA ALA A 562 18.30 30.45 -33.71
C ALA A 562 17.59 31.45 -34.59
N LYS A 563 18.40 32.33 -35.24
CA LYS A 563 17.87 33.49 -36.00
C LYS A 563 17.24 33.09 -37.32
N ASP A 564 17.71 31.99 -37.90
CA ASP A 564 17.22 31.49 -39.18
C ASP A 564 17.19 29.96 -39.24
N ILE A 565 16.60 29.43 -40.31
CA ILE A 565 16.45 27.99 -40.51
C ILE A 565 17.81 27.26 -40.67
N ASN A 566 18.80 27.90 -41.29
CA ASN A 566 20.10 27.28 -41.57
C ASN A 566 20.89 27.09 -40.27
N GLU A 567 20.85 28.10 -39.39
CA GLU A 567 21.43 28.02 -38.06
C GLU A 567 20.73 26.92 -37.25
N ARG A 568 19.39 26.91 -37.28
CA ARG A 568 18.59 25.88 -36.56
C ARG A 568 18.91 24.48 -37.05
N GLU A 569 18.93 24.23 -38.36
CA GLU A 569 19.26 22.94 -38.93
C GLU A 569 20.67 22.48 -38.55
N THR A 570 21.63 23.40 -38.45
CA THR A 570 23.01 23.08 -38.02
C THR A 570 23.04 22.60 -36.58
N ILE A 571 22.24 23.17 -35.69
CA ILE A 571 22.11 22.78 -34.29
C ILE A 571 21.34 21.46 -34.19
N LEU A 572 20.25 21.29 -34.96
CA LEU A 572 19.45 20.09 -35.00
C LEU A 572 20.26 18.86 -35.40
N LYS A 573 21.26 18.99 -36.26
CA LYS A 573 22.20 17.88 -36.61
C LYS A 573 22.96 17.36 -35.39
N LYS A 574 23.29 18.21 -34.42
CA LYS A 574 23.95 17.79 -33.17
C LYS A 574 22.95 17.04 -32.27
N LEU A 575 21.74 17.57 -32.11
CA LEU A 575 20.67 16.96 -31.31
C LEU A 575 20.25 15.61 -31.90
N LYS A 576 20.14 15.50 -33.23
CA LYS A 576 19.81 14.25 -33.94
C LYS A 576 20.76 13.11 -33.57
N ARG A 577 22.05 13.34 -33.56
CA ARG A 577 23.03 12.30 -33.16
C ARG A 577 22.79 11.77 -31.77
N MET A 578 22.46 12.65 -30.83
CA MET A 578 22.18 12.26 -29.45
C MET A 578 20.89 11.44 -29.36
N GLN A 579 19.83 11.84 -30.06
CA GLN A 579 18.58 11.09 -30.07
C GLN A 579 18.66 9.72 -30.78
N ILE A 580 19.51 9.61 -31.82
CA ILE A 580 19.78 8.31 -32.44
C ILE A 580 20.30 7.30 -31.41
N ASP A 581 21.21 7.73 -30.55
CA ASP A 581 21.78 6.85 -29.51
C ASP A 581 20.73 6.52 -28.43
N ASP A 582 19.88 7.46 -28.06
CA ASP A 582 18.79 7.22 -27.11
C ASP A 582 17.79 6.19 -27.64
N PHE A 583 17.27 6.40 -28.84
CA PHE A 583 16.32 5.49 -29.47
C PHE A 583 16.93 4.12 -29.75
N TYR A 584 18.19 4.08 -30.22
CA TYR A 584 18.89 2.82 -30.42
C TYR A 584 18.99 2.01 -29.14
N ASN A 585 19.34 2.64 -28.01
CA ASN A 585 19.47 1.97 -26.73
C ASN A 585 18.09 1.46 -26.21
N ILE A 586 17.02 2.19 -26.45
CA ILE A 586 15.65 1.75 -26.13
C ILE A 586 15.27 0.57 -27.01
N PHE A 587 15.48 0.62 -28.33
CA PHE A 587 15.19 -0.49 -29.26
C PHE A 587 15.98 -1.74 -28.91
N LYS A 588 17.23 -1.60 -28.50
CA LYS A 588 18.08 -2.71 -28.08
C LYS A 588 17.52 -3.47 -26.86
N VAL A 589 16.89 -2.76 -25.93
CA VAL A 589 16.25 -3.38 -24.76
C VAL A 589 14.89 -3.98 -25.10
N MET A 590 14.12 -3.25 -25.91
CA MET A 590 12.72 -3.63 -26.19
C MET A 590 12.60 -4.69 -27.28
N GLU A 591 13.64 -4.83 -28.12
CA GLU A 591 13.63 -5.79 -29.22
C GLU A 591 12.37 -5.66 -30.11
N GLU A 592 11.70 -6.75 -30.42
CA GLU A 592 10.51 -6.78 -31.28
C GLU A 592 9.23 -6.17 -30.66
N ARG A 593 9.31 -5.66 -29.42
CA ARG A 593 8.17 -5.04 -28.75
C ARG A 593 7.91 -3.64 -29.30
N GLU A 594 6.65 -3.23 -29.27
CA GLU A 594 6.28 -1.89 -29.71
C GLU A 594 6.86 -0.82 -28.80
N VAL A 595 7.38 0.23 -29.44
CA VAL A 595 7.91 1.41 -28.77
C VAL A 595 7.20 2.65 -29.33
N THR A 596 6.23 3.16 -28.58
CA THR A 596 5.49 4.36 -28.94
C THR A 596 6.27 5.62 -28.54
N ILE A 597 6.77 6.35 -29.52
CA ILE A 597 7.58 7.56 -29.37
C ILE A 597 6.71 8.75 -29.66
N ARG A 598 6.45 9.58 -28.64
CA ARG A 598 5.77 10.86 -28.79
C ARG A 598 6.77 11.91 -29.28
N LEU A 599 6.49 12.52 -30.41
CA LEU A 599 7.28 13.64 -30.90
C LEU A 599 7.13 14.83 -29.96
N LEU A 600 8.05 15.79 -30.03
CA LEU A 600 8.15 16.93 -29.10
C LEU A 600 6.79 17.59 -28.84
N ASP A 601 6.42 17.64 -27.58
CA ASP A 601 5.11 18.17 -27.16
C ASP A 601 5.20 19.45 -26.30
N ALA A 602 6.22 19.63 -25.48
CA ALA A 602 6.36 20.77 -24.60
C ALA A 602 6.52 22.09 -25.36
N PRO A 603 5.94 23.21 -24.89
CA PRO A 603 6.20 24.54 -25.43
C PRO A 603 7.69 24.86 -25.39
N LEU A 604 8.18 25.57 -26.41
CA LEU A 604 9.63 25.82 -26.51
C LEU A 604 10.18 26.66 -25.36
N HIS A 605 9.38 27.55 -24.78
CA HIS A 605 9.82 28.41 -23.69
C HIS A 605 10.08 27.65 -22.39
N GLU A 606 9.50 26.46 -22.18
CA GLU A 606 9.79 25.65 -21.00
C GLU A 606 11.25 25.19 -20.90
N PHE A 607 11.98 25.17 -22.00
CA PHE A 607 13.40 24.84 -22.04
C PHE A 607 14.27 26.08 -21.81
N LEU A 608 13.74 27.29 -21.92
CA LEU A 608 14.49 28.52 -21.76
C LEU A 608 14.80 28.81 -20.28
N PRO A 609 15.84 29.63 -20.00
CA PRO A 609 16.16 29.98 -18.62
C PRO A 609 15.00 30.64 -17.89
N HIS A 610 14.68 30.19 -16.69
CA HIS A 610 13.59 30.70 -15.86
C HIS A 610 14.07 31.70 -14.79
N ASN A 611 15.38 31.77 -14.55
CA ASN A 611 15.99 32.64 -13.55
C ASN A 611 17.33 33.20 -14.02
N ASP A 612 17.82 34.20 -13.29
CA ASP A 612 19.09 34.87 -13.65
C ASP A 612 20.32 33.97 -13.58
N ILE A 613 20.29 32.90 -12.76
CA ILE A 613 21.39 31.93 -12.64
C ILE A 613 21.49 31.12 -13.92
N GLU A 614 20.37 30.51 -14.33
CA GLU A 614 20.31 29.74 -15.58
C GLU A 614 20.60 30.60 -16.81
N LEU A 615 20.13 31.88 -16.80
CA LEU A 615 20.41 32.81 -17.88
C LEU A 615 21.92 33.08 -17.96
N ASN A 616 22.61 33.26 -16.83
CA ASN A 616 24.05 33.48 -16.81
C ASN A 616 24.81 32.23 -17.28
N GLU A 617 24.40 31.04 -16.88
CA GLU A 617 24.99 29.78 -17.35
C GLU A 617 24.83 29.63 -18.87
N PHE A 618 23.66 29.93 -19.38
CA PHE A 618 23.39 29.89 -20.81
C PHE A 618 24.19 30.95 -21.60
N VAL A 619 24.33 32.17 -21.10
CA VAL A 619 25.19 33.21 -21.69
C VAL A 619 26.67 32.74 -21.71
N ASN A 620 27.13 32.09 -20.64
CA ASN A 620 28.48 31.57 -20.61
C ASN A 620 28.68 30.42 -21.62
N HIS A 621 27.69 29.56 -21.79
CA HIS A 621 27.68 28.55 -22.82
C HIS A 621 27.77 29.15 -24.23
N LEU A 622 26.95 30.15 -24.55
CA LEU A 622 26.96 30.83 -25.85
C LEU A 622 28.31 31.50 -26.13
N LYS A 623 28.96 32.09 -25.12
CA LYS A 623 30.31 32.65 -25.23
C LYS A 623 31.36 31.59 -25.54
N SER A 624 31.26 30.41 -24.90
CA SER A 624 32.18 29.30 -25.16
C SER A 624 32.01 28.73 -26.58
N ALA A 625 30.80 28.88 -27.15
CA ALA A 625 30.46 28.50 -28.52
C ALA A 625 30.81 29.61 -29.56
N GLU A 626 31.56 30.66 -29.16
CA GLU A 626 31.89 31.79 -29.99
C GLU A 626 30.71 32.62 -30.56
N LYS A 627 29.51 32.46 -29.96
CA LYS A 627 28.31 33.15 -30.31
C LYS A 627 28.17 34.47 -29.52
N LYS A 628 27.99 35.60 -30.23
CA LYS A 628 27.81 36.92 -29.61
C LYS A 628 26.32 37.20 -29.46
N TYR A 629 25.83 37.11 -28.24
CA TYR A 629 24.50 37.53 -27.84
C TYR A 629 24.61 38.57 -26.73
N ASP A 630 23.82 39.68 -26.84
CA ASP A 630 23.68 40.57 -25.70
C ASP A 630 22.69 39.96 -24.68
N LYS A 631 23.04 40.03 -23.40
CA LYS A 631 22.20 39.48 -22.33
C LYS A 631 20.82 40.13 -22.28
N ALA A 632 20.72 41.41 -22.58
CA ALA A 632 19.46 42.16 -22.61
C ALA A 632 18.57 41.72 -23.80
N GLU A 633 19.17 41.54 -24.98
CA GLU A 633 18.50 41.03 -26.17
C GLU A 633 17.99 39.58 -25.92
N LEU A 634 18.81 38.73 -25.28
CA LEU A 634 18.43 37.38 -24.97
C LEU A 634 17.28 37.31 -23.98
N LYS A 635 17.29 38.15 -22.93
CA LYS A 635 16.18 38.25 -21.99
C LYS A 635 14.89 38.71 -22.66
N SER A 636 14.94 39.73 -23.54
CA SER A 636 13.79 40.17 -24.32
C SER A 636 13.24 39.06 -25.24
N THR A 637 14.13 38.27 -25.86
CA THR A 637 13.73 37.13 -26.69
C THR A 637 13.03 36.04 -25.87
N ILE A 638 13.53 35.71 -24.67
CA ILE A 638 12.89 34.76 -23.77
C ILE A 638 11.51 35.24 -23.33
N GLU A 639 11.38 36.52 -22.98
CA GLU A 639 10.10 37.13 -22.61
C GLU A 639 9.09 37.10 -23.78
N MET A 640 9.54 37.37 -25.01
CA MET A 640 8.67 37.28 -26.19
C MET A 640 8.21 35.85 -26.52
N LEU A 641 9.00 34.83 -26.21
CA LEU A 641 8.66 33.45 -26.45
C LEU A 641 7.80 32.85 -25.32
N SER A 642 7.71 33.51 -24.16
CA SER A 642 6.89 33.07 -23.04
C SER A 642 5.40 33.16 -23.40
N GLU A 643 4.71 32.05 -23.15
CA GLU A 643 3.27 31.94 -23.43
C GLU A 643 2.45 32.21 -22.17
N ILE A 644 1.30 32.90 -22.35
CA ILE A 644 0.36 33.17 -21.25
C ILE A 644 -0.33 31.88 -20.80
N ASN A 645 -0.63 30.99 -21.74
CA ASN A 645 -1.24 29.70 -21.47
C ASN A 645 -0.48 28.56 -22.18
N PRO A 646 0.56 28.03 -21.58
CA PRO A 646 1.37 26.99 -22.18
C PRO A 646 0.59 25.73 -22.57
N MET A 647 -0.43 25.36 -21.80
CA MET A 647 -1.24 24.16 -22.03
C MET A 647 -1.99 24.18 -23.37
N LEU A 648 -2.48 25.33 -23.77
CA LEU A 648 -3.26 25.55 -25.00
C LEU A 648 -2.50 26.32 -26.08
N GLY A 649 -1.22 26.58 -25.85
CA GLY A 649 -0.38 27.44 -26.67
C GLY A 649 0.30 26.75 -27.86
N HIS A 650 1.49 27.23 -28.19
CA HIS A 650 2.30 26.74 -29.31
C HIS A 650 3.14 25.55 -28.94
N ARG A 651 2.51 24.38 -28.87
CA ARG A 651 3.12 23.11 -28.52
C ARG A 651 2.67 21.97 -29.45
N GLY A 652 3.28 20.83 -29.37
CA GLY A 652 2.89 19.57 -30.03
C GLY A 652 2.87 19.71 -31.55
N CYS A 653 1.82 19.27 -32.21
CA CYS A 653 1.67 19.31 -33.66
C CYS A 653 1.72 20.75 -34.23
N ARG A 654 1.44 21.77 -33.41
CA ARG A 654 1.54 23.21 -33.82
C ARG A 654 2.99 23.59 -34.06
N ILE A 655 3.92 23.11 -33.22
CA ILE A 655 5.38 23.27 -33.47
C ILE A 655 5.77 22.59 -34.76
N ALA A 656 5.25 21.37 -35.02
CA ALA A 656 5.51 20.64 -36.27
C ALA A 656 5.09 21.41 -37.51
N ILE A 657 4.04 22.21 -37.42
CA ILE A 657 3.57 23.04 -38.54
C ILE A 657 4.44 24.31 -38.69
N SER A 658 4.80 24.97 -37.61
CA SER A 658 5.58 26.21 -37.60
C SER A 658 7.07 26.02 -37.83
N TYR A 659 7.62 24.94 -37.27
CA TYR A 659 9.06 24.57 -37.30
C TYR A 659 9.21 23.11 -37.72
N PRO A 660 8.84 22.75 -38.97
CA PRO A 660 8.79 21.34 -39.44
C PRO A 660 10.14 20.62 -39.35
N GLU A 661 11.26 21.37 -39.40
CA GLU A 661 12.62 20.85 -39.28
C GLU A 661 12.90 20.17 -37.94
N ILE A 662 12.20 20.60 -36.87
CA ILE A 662 12.34 19.97 -35.53
C ILE A 662 11.79 18.52 -35.56
N TYR A 663 10.57 18.36 -36.09
CA TYR A 663 9.95 17.05 -36.21
C TYR A 663 10.68 16.16 -37.22
N ALA A 664 11.13 16.76 -38.36
CA ALA A 664 11.92 16.06 -39.35
C ALA A 664 13.19 15.44 -38.72
N MET A 665 13.89 16.20 -37.90
CA MET A 665 15.07 15.72 -37.18
C MET A 665 14.75 14.53 -36.26
N GLN A 666 13.66 14.59 -35.52
CA GLN A 666 13.27 13.48 -34.62
C GLN A 666 12.88 12.23 -35.41
N ILE A 667 12.14 12.36 -36.51
CA ILE A 667 11.72 11.28 -37.40
C ILE A 667 12.94 10.62 -38.03
N GLU A 668 13.88 11.42 -38.55
CA GLU A 668 15.14 10.92 -39.06
C GLU A 668 15.92 10.14 -38.00
N ALA A 669 15.99 10.66 -36.77
CA ALA A 669 16.66 9.99 -35.67
C ALA A 669 16.03 8.63 -35.33
N ILE A 670 14.69 8.53 -35.31
CA ILE A 670 13.96 7.27 -35.09
C ILE A 670 14.30 6.25 -36.18
N PHE A 671 14.26 6.65 -37.46
CA PHE A 671 14.51 5.76 -38.59
C PHE A 671 15.98 5.31 -38.64
N GLU A 672 16.93 6.21 -38.44
CA GLU A 672 18.35 5.87 -38.41
C GLU A 672 18.69 4.94 -37.21
N ALA A 673 18.12 5.17 -36.02
CA ALA A 673 18.25 4.28 -34.88
C ALA A 673 17.62 2.89 -35.11
N SER A 674 16.43 2.87 -35.71
CA SER A 674 15.76 1.64 -36.08
C SER A 674 16.58 0.80 -37.10
N HIS A 675 17.13 1.49 -38.13
CA HIS A 675 17.98 0.83 -39.12
C HIS A 675 19.27 0.31 -38.50
N LYS A 676 19.95 1.11 -37.64
CA LYS A 676 21.15 0.71 -36.89
C LYS A 676 20.89 -0.56 -36.08
N ALA A 677 19.80 -0.61 -35.33
CA ALA A 677 19.44 -1.78 -34.53
C ALA A 677 19.20 -3.02 -35.42
N ARG A 678 18.49 -2.87 -36.52
CA ARG A 678 18.23 -3.98 -37.47
C ARG A 678 19.48 -4.52 -38.13
N LYS A 679 20.46 -3.69 -38.47
CA LYS A 679 21.78 -4.13 -38.96
C LYS A 679 22.50 -5.03 -37.97
N GLU A 680 22.26 -4.84 -36.65
CA GLU A 680 22.79 -5.68 -35.58
C GLU A 680 21.91 -6.92 -35.28
N GLY A 681 20.88 -7.17 -36.10
CA GLY A 681 19.97 -8.32 -35.96
C GLY A 681 18.85 -8.07 -34.91
N ILE A 682 18.67 -6.86 -34.41
CA ILE A 682 17.65 -6.50 -33.45
C ILE A 682 16.40 -6.03 -34.18
N ASN A 683 15.36 -6.86 -34.21
CA ASN A 683 14.04 -6.44 -34.67
C ASN A 683 13.48 -5.36 -33.76
N ASN A 684 12.78 -4.38 -34.31
CA ASN A 684 12.18 -3.32 -33.55
C ASN A 684 10.92 -2.82 -34.26
N ASN A 685 9.96 -2.32 -33.46
CA ASN A 685 8.67 -1.84 -33.95
C ASN A 685 8.37 -0.45 -33.39
N PRO A 686 8.95 0.63 -33.98
CA PRO A 686 8.65 1.99 -33.57
C PRO A 686 7.22 2.38 -33.96
N GLU A 687 6.53 3.05 -33.04
CA GLU A 687 5.24 3.71 -33.25
C GLU A 687 5.44 5.22 -33.07
N ILE A 688 5.22 6.00 -34.11
CA ILE A 688 5.39 7.46 -34.11
C ILE A 688 4.07 8.08 -33.71
N MET A 689 4.04 8.77 -32.58
CA MET A 689 2.85 9.39 -32.01
C MET A 689 2.91 10.91 -32.12
N ILE A 690 1.93 11.50 -32.80
CA ILE A 690 1.80 12.95 -32.94
C ILE A 690 0.91 13.48 -31.80
N PRO A 691 1.42 14.39 -30.93
CA PRO A 691 0.65 14.98 -29.82
C PRO A 691 -0.25 16.12 -30.28
N LEU A 692 -1.26 16.44 -29.46
CA LEU A 692 -2.10 17.63 -29.49
C LEU A 692 -2.86 17.85 -30.81
N VAL A 693 -3.17 16.79 -31.54
CA VAL A 693 -3.93 16.89 -32.80
C VAL A 693 -5.37 17.28 -32.50
N MET A 694 -5.85 18.34 -33.17
CA MET A 694 -7.22 18.85 -33.08
C MET A 694 -8.12 18.24 -34.17
N ASN A 695 -7.57 18.04 -35.38
CA ASN A 695 -8.31 17.50 -36.53
C ASN A 695 -7.40 16.70 -37.49
N PHE A 696 -8.06 16.01 -38.42
CA PHE A 696 -7.35 15.10 -39.35
C PHE A 696 -6.39 15.83 -40.29
N ARG A 697 -6.56 17.13 -40.55
CA ARG A 697 -5.72 17.87 -41.49
C ARG A 697 -4.32 18.08 -40.93
N GLU A 698 -4.21 18.32 -39.62
CA GLU A 698 -2.93 18.43 -38.93
C GLU A 698 -2.17 17.08 -39.03
N LEU A 699 -2.84 15.97 -38.68
CA LEU A 699 -2.24 14.64 -38.77
C LEU A 699 -1.85 14.27 -40.20
N LYS A 700 -2.74 14.52 -41.16
CA LYS A 700 -2.48 14.31 -42.59
C LYS A 700 -1.27 15.11 -43.08
N GLN A 701 -1.15 16.38 -42.67
CA GLN A 701 -0.02 17.22 -43.06
C GLN A 701 1.31 16.66 -42.51
N ILE A 702 1.35 16.29 -41.25
CA ILE A 702 2.56 15.75 -40.58
C ILE A 702 2.93 14.37 -41.13
N ALA A 703 1.97 13.50 -41.38
CA ALA A 703 2.20 12.17 -41.90
C ALA A 703 2.55 12.16 -43.40
N PHE A 704 1.81 12.95 -44.22
CA PHE A 704 1.81 12.86 -45.69
C PHE A 704 1.98 14.23 -46.34
N GLY A 705 2.44 15.25 -45.63
CA GLY A 705 2.55 16.63 -46.14
C GLY A 705 3.42 16.70 -47.39
N LYS A 706 2.98 17.54 -48.32
CA LYS A 706 3.70 17.87 -49.55
C LYS A 706 4.55 19.13 -49.36
N LYS A 707 5.66 19.18 -50.10
CA LYS A 707 6.44 20.40 -50.27
C LYS A 707 5.57 21.49 -50.92
N ILE A 708 5.42 22.61 -50.25
CA ILE A 708 4.79 23.80 -50.81
C ILE A 708 5.88 24.75 -51.23
N GLU A 709 5.70 25.37 -52.41
CA GLU A 709 6.67 26.30 -52.95
C GLU A 709 6.99 27.45 -51.96
N GLY A 710 8.25 27.62 -51.60
CA GLY A 710 8.70 28.53 -50.55
C GLY A 710 8.72 27.96 -49.13
N HIS A 711 8.19 26.74 -48.87
CA HIS A 711 8.21 26.06 -47.56
C HIS A 711 8.63 24.61 -47.70
N SER A 712 9.70 24.24 -47.00
CA SER A 712 10.23 22.88 -47.02
C SER A 712 9.51 21.99 -45.98
N TYR A 713 8.23 21.71 -46.20
CA TYR A 713 7.54 20.76 -45.33
C TYR A 713 7.72 19.32 -45.85
N LEU A 714 8.32 18.48 -45.04
CA LEU A 714 8.49 17.05 -45.36
C LEU A 714 7.63 16.26 -44.37
N GLY A 715 6.61 15.56 -44.86
CA GLY A 715 5.88 14.58 -44.05
C GLY A 715 6.73 13.36 -43.72
N ILE A 716 6.29 12.53 -42.79
CA ILE A 716 6.98 11.29 -42.36
C ILE A 716 7.32 10.39 -43.55
N ASN A 717 6.38 10.21 -44.47
CA ASN A 717 6.60 9.40 -45.66
C ASN A 717 7.69 9.96 -46.60
N SER A 718 7.74 11.29 -46.74
CA SER A 718 8.78 11.94 -47.59
C SER A 718 10.17 11.81 -46.97
N ILE A 719 10.26 11.83 -45.64
CA ILE A 719 11.49 11.61 -44.88
C ILE A 719 11.95 10.16 -45.08
N GLU A 720 11.02 9.21 -44.95
CA GLU A 720 11.30 7.78 -45.20
C GLU A 720 11.85 7.56 -46.62
N GLU A 721 11.20 8.10 -47.65
CA GLU A 721 11.64 8.01 -49.05
C GLU A 721 13.04 8.63 -49.23
N THR A 722 13.29 9.79 -48.62
CA THR A 722 14.60 10.45 -48.69
C THR A 722 15.68 9.60 -48.03
N LEU A 723 15.40 8.96 -46.89
CA LEU A 723 16.35 8.11 -46.18
C LEU A 723 16.61 6.81 -46.95
N LYS A 724 15.61 6.24 -47.61
CA LYS A 724 15.80 5.05 -48.50
C LYS A 724 16.74 5.29 -49.67
N THR A 725 16.81 6.56 -50.14
CA THR A 725 17.80 6.91 -51.19
C THR A 725 19.22 7.11 -50.64
N LYS A 726 19.36 7.40 -49.36
CA LYS A 726 20.65 7.69 -48.70
C LYS A 726 21.24 6.47 -47.98
N ILE A 727 20.42 5.52 -47.58
CA ILE A 727 20.80 4.37 -46.76
C ILE A 727 20.51 3.12 -47.59
N GLU A 728 21.56 2.39 -47.96
CA GLU A 728 21.47 1.13 -48.70
C GLU A 728 20.72 0.07 -47.88
N ASP A 729 19.81 -0.66 -48.51
CA ASP A 729 18.96 -1.72 -47.90
C ASP A 729 18.08 -1.27 -46.72
N ALA A 730 17.76 0.05 -46.62
CA ALA A 730 16.93 0.54 -45.56
C ALA A 730 15.47 0.03 -45.69
N LYS A 731 15.05 -0.72 -44.67
CA LYS A 731 13.65 -1.15 -44.49
C LYS A 731 13.16 -0.58 -43.15
N PHE A 732 12.13 0.26 -43.25
CA PHE A 732 11.49 0.85 -42.06
C PHE A 732 10.14 0.18 -41.88
N ASN A 733 9.91 -0.38 -40.68
CA ASN A 733 8.62 -0.87 -40.23
C ASN A 733 8.19 -0.02 -39.08
N TYR A 734 7.12 0.74 -39.21
CA TYR A 734 6.63 1.66 -38.23
C TYR A 734 5.12 1.87 -38.33
N LYS A 735 4.50 2.34 -37.28
CA LYS A 735 3.12 2.80 -37.29
C LYS A 735 3.06 4.28 -37.02
N ILE A 736 2.06 4.95 -37.59
CA ILE A 736 1.73 6.35 -37.28
C ILE A 736 0.44 6.37 -36.47
N GLY A 737 0.44 7.11 -35.38
CA GLY A 737 -0.75 7.33 -34.58
C GLY A 737 -0.76 8.74 -33.95
N THR A 738 -1.76 8.98 -33.14
CA THR A 738 -1.91 10.27 -32.49
C THR A 738 -2.37 10.14 -31.05
N MET A 739 -2.10 11.17 -30.27
CA MET A 739 -2.67 11.32 -28.94
C MET A 739 -4.04 12.00 -29.06
N ILE A 740 -5.06 11.37 -28.49
CA ILE A 740 -6.41 11.94 -28.35
C ILE A 740 -6.46 12.56 -26.97
N GLU A 741 -6.28 13.86 -26.91
CA GLU A 741 -6.16 14.62 -25.65
C GLU A 741 -6.93 15.96 -25.69
N LEU A 742 -7.65 16.22 -26.77
CA LEU A 742 -8.57 17.32 -26.92
C LEU A 742 -9.98 16.81 -27.21
N PRO A 743 -11.03 17.39 -26.65
CA PRO A 743 -12.42 17.04 -27.00
C PRO A 743 -12.70 17.10 -28.49
N ALA A 744 -12.12 18.09 -29.21
CA ALA A 744 -12.23 18.21 -30.66
C ALA A 744 -11.69 16.96 -31.39
N ALA A 745 -10.55 16.41 -30.97
CA ALA A 745 -9.99 15.19 -31.54
C ALA A 745 -10.87 13.96 -31.24
N ALA A 746 -11.42 13.85 -30.05
CA ALA A 746 -12.33 12.77 -29.69
C ALA A 746 -13.61 12.80 -30.53
N LEU A 747 -14.18 13.97 -30.74
CA LEU A 747 -15.34 14.18 -31.59
C LEU A 747 -15.04 13.92 -33.07
N GLY A 748 -13.84 14.30 -33.57
CA GLY A 748 -13.36 14.10 -34.93
C GLY A 748 -12.65 12.74 -35.18
N ALA A 749 -12.68 11.81 -34.22
CA ALA A 749 -11.88 10.59 -34.23
C ALA A 749 -12.05 9.72 -35.48
N GLY A 750 -13.27 9.66 -36.06
CA GLY A 750 -13.53 8.90 -37.29
C GLY A 750 -12.75 9.45 -38.51
N GLU A 751 -12.61 10.75 -38.63
CA GLU A 751 -11.83 11.36 -39.71
C GLU A 751 -10.32 11.21 -39.46
N ILE A 752 -9.87 11.32 -38.20
CA ILE A 752 -8.47 11.14 -37.78
C ILE A 752 -8.03 9.69 -38.03
N ALA A 753 -8.90 8.71 -37.79
CA ALA A 753 -8.62 7.28 -37.97
C ALA A 753 -8.25 6.88 -39.39
N ARG A 754 -8.59 7.69 -40.40
CA ARG A 754 -8.16 7.48 -41.79
C ARG A 754 -6.64 7.55 -41.96
N TYR A 755 -5.98 8.30 -41.08
CA TYR A 755 -4.55 8.61 -41.16
C TYR A 755 -3.75 8.06 -39.98
N ALA A 756 -4.40 7.41 -38.99
CA ALA A 756 -3.77 6.82 -37.82
C ALA A 756 -3.98 5.31 -37.76
N GLN A 757 -2.98 4.57 -37.24
CA GLN A 757 -3.05 3.13 -36.99
C GLN A 757 -3.26 2.82 -35.50
N PHE A 758 -3.08 3.82 -34.63
CA PHE A 758 -3.40 3.73 -33.21
C PHE A 758 -3.78 5.09 -32.65
N PHE A 759 -4.56 5.06 -31.58
CA PHE A 759 -4.87 6.21 -30.75
C PHE A 759 -4.35 5.96 -29.34
N SER A 760 -3.75 6.95 -28.73
CA SER A 760 -3.38 6.97 -27.33
C SER A 760 -4.15 8.09 -26.63
N PHE A 761 -4.94 7.76 -25.61
CA PHE A 761 -5.69 8.76 -24.85
C PHE A 761 -4.77 9.44 -23.83
N GLY A 762 -4.45 10.71 -24.06
CA GLY A 762 -3.73 11.61 -23.15
C GLY A 762 -4.70 12.17 -22.10
N THR A 763 -5.08 11.34 -21.15
CA THR A 763 -6.18 11.66 -20.22
C THR A 763 -5.89 12.80 -19.27
N ASN A 764 -4.64 13.22 -19.07
CA ASN A 764 -4.33 14.42 -18.29
C ASN A 764 -4.89 15.66 -19.00
N ASP A 765 -4.49 15.87 -20.26
CA ASP A 765 -4.92 17.03 -21.06
C ASP A 765 -6.40 16.92 -21.47
N LEU A 766 -6.87 15.69 -21.79
CA LEU A 766 -8.28 15.47 -22.09
C LEU A 766 -9.19 15.83 -20.90
N THR A 767 -8.79 15.51 -19.66
CA THR A 767 -9.54 15.89 -18.46
C THR A 767 -9.53 17.38 -18.24
N GLN A 768 -8.36 18.03 -18.34
CA GLN A 768 -8.23 19.49 -18.20
C GLN A 768 -9.09 20.25 -19.20
N THR A 769 -9.03 19.86 -20.46
CA THR A 769 -9.74 20.55 -21.55
C THR A 769 -11.24 20.26 -21.54
N THR A 770 -11.66 19.08 -21.11
CA THR A 770 -13.08 18.71 -21.00
C THR A 770 -13.76 19.44 -19.85
N LEU A 771 -13.09 19.52 -18.69
CA LEU A 771 -13.68 20.09 -17.48
C LEU A 771 -13.37 21.58 -17.31
N GLY A 772 -12.43 22.14 -18.11
CA GLY A 772 -11.97 23.51 -17.94
C GLY A 772 -11.19 23.72 -16.63
N LEU A 773 -10.46 22.68 -16.16
CA LEU A 773 -9.73 22.69 -14.90
C LEU A 773 -8.23 22.61 -15.16
N SER A 774 -7.44 23.46 -14.50
CA SER A 774 -5.99 23.29 -14.45
C SER A 774 -5.63 22.21 -13.43
N ARG A 775 -4.83 21.22 -13.84
CA ARG A 775 -4.36 20.17 -12.95
C ARG A 775 -3.51 20.73 -11.80
N ASP A 776 -2.71 21.72 -12.10
CA ASP A 776 -1.75 22.29 -11.13
C ASP A 776 -2.44 23.22 -10.13
N ASP A 777 -3.48 23.93 -10.56
CA ASP A 777 -4.27 24.84 -9.72
C ASP A 777 -5.45 24.18 -9.00
N PHE A 778 -5.86 22.98 -9.43
CA PHE A 778 -7.05 22.27 -8.93
C PHE A 778 -7.06 22.13 -7.40
N ASN A 779 -5.90 21.86 -6.81
CA ASN A 779 -5.80 21.66 -5.35
C ASN A 779 -6.07 22.93 -4.54
N SER A 780 -5.99 24.13 -5.15
CA SER A 780 -6.24 25.39 -4.45
C SER A 780 -7.72 25.59 -4.06
N PHE A 781 -8.64 25.03 -4.83
CA PHE A 781 -10.10 25.15 -4.58
C PHE A 781 -10.80 23.81 -4.29
N MET A 782 -10.11 22.69 -4.45
CA MET A 782 -10.66 21.35 -4.18
C MET A 782 -11.24 21.17 -2.77
N PRO A 783 -10.62 21.71 -1.70
CA PRO A 783 -11.19 21.58 -0.34
C PRO A 783 -12.60 22.17 -0.25
N ASP A 784 -12.85 23.32 -0.87
CA ASP A 784 -14.16 23.95 -0.89
C ASP A 784 -15.18 23.13 -1.70
N TYR A 785 -14.75 22.61 -2.85
CA TYR A 785 -15.60 21.76 -3.69
C TYR A 785 -15.98 20.44 -2.98
N SER A 786 -15.07 19.86 -2.21
CA SER A 786 -15.36 18.67 -1.39
C SER A 786 -16.29 18.98 -0.22
N MET A 787 -16.12 20.15 0.42
CA MET A 787 -16.95 20.57 1.54
C MET A 787 -18.42 20.75 1.15
N TYR A 788 -18.67 21.18 -0.10
CA TYR A 788 -20.02 21.39 -0.64
C TYR A 788 -20.53 20.23 -1.51
N ASP A 789 -19.84 19.10 -1.52
CA ASP A 789 -20.17 17.91 -2.34
C ASP A 789 -20.35 18.21 -3.84
N LEU A 790 -19.55 19.14 -4.38
CA LEU A 790 -19.63 19.55 -5.80
C LEU A 790 -18.86 18.60 -6.74
N ILE A 791 -17.93 17.84 -6.21
CA ILE A 791 -17.15 16.83 -6.93
C ILE A 791 -17.03 15.58 -6.06
N ASP A 792 -17.49 14.43 -6.56
CA ASP A 792 -17.43 13.14 -5.86
C ASP A 792 -16.00 12.58 -5.75
N ASN A 793 -15.17 12.79 -6.76
CA ASN A 793 -13.82 12.26 -6.84
C ASN A 793 -12.88 13.27 -7.51
N ASN A 794 -11.59 13.17 -7.19
CA ASN A 794 -10.58 13.90 -7.94
C ASN A 794 -10.54 13.43 -9.41
N PRO A 795 -10.88 14.28 -10.41
CA PRO A 795 -10.99 13.88 -11.81
C PRO A 795 -9.64 13.54 -12.45
N PHE A 796 -8.52 13.90 -11.80
CA PHE A 796 -7.16 13.53 -12.23
C PHE A 796 -6.70 12.18 -11.65
N ALA A 797 -7.45 11.64 -10.68
CA ALA A 797 -7.20 10.31 -10.11
C ALA A 797 -8.17 9.25 -10.67
N ILE A 798 -9.44 9.62 -10.85
CA ILE A 798 -10.50 8.74 -11.37
C ILE A 798 -11.11 9.43 -12.60
N LEU A 799 -11.23 8.67 -13.69
CA LEU A 799 -11.82 9.18 -14.93
C LEU A 799 -13.25 9.69 -14.70
N ASP A 800 -13.47 10.96 -15.03
CA ASP A 800 -14.78 11.60 -15.00
C ASP A 800 -15.69 11.02 -16.10
N GLU A 801 -17.00 10.96 -15.84
CA GLU A 801 -17.96 10.37 -16.77
C GLU A 801 -17.96 11.07 -18.14
N ARG A 802 -17.82 12.38 -18.18
CA ARG A 802 -17.76 13.17 -19.44
C ARG A 802 -16.50 12.82 -20.25
N VAL A 803 -15.37 12.57 -19.56
CA VAL A 803 -14.14 12.13 -20.21
C VAL A 803 -14.30 10.70 -20.74
N LYS A 804 -14.98 9.82 -20.00
CA LYS A 804 -15.30 8.44 -20.44
C LYS A 804 -16.18 8.45 -21.69
N GLU A 805 -17.19 9.34 -21.75
CA GLU A 805 -18.04 9.51 -22.94
C GLU A 805 -17.22 9.91 -24.17
N LEU A 806 -16.29 10.86 -24.02
CA LEU A 806 -15.41 11.26 -25.13
C LEU A 806 -14.51 10.11 -25.59
N ILE A 807 -13.95 9.33 -24.65
CA ILE A 807 -13.16 8.13 -24.96
C ILE A 807 -14.03 7.11 -25.71
N GLN A 808 -15.24 6.85 -25.23
CA GLN A 808 -16.17 5.91 -25.87
C GLN A 808 -16.55 6.36 -27.29
N MET A 809 -16.83 7.66 -27.49
CA MET A 809 -17.09 8.24 -28.80
C MET A 809 -15.90 8.04 -29.75
N ALA A 810 -14.69 8.33 -29.25
CA ALA A 810 -13.48 8.20 -30.05
C ALA A 810 -13.20 6.74 -30.46
N ILE A 811 -13.37 5.79 -29.54
CA ILE A 811 -13.23 4.36 -29.82
C ILE A 811 -14.27 3.91 -30.86
N THR A 812 -15.53 4.26 -30.65
CA THR A 812 -16.62 3.85 -31.55
C THR A 812 -16.43 4.43 -32.96
N ARG A 813 -16.18 5.73 -33.06
CA ARG A 813 -16.00 6.42 -34.35
C ARG A 813 -14.72 5.95 -35.06
N GLY A 814 -13.64 5.77 -34.30
CA GLY A 814 -12.37 5.28 -34.82
C GLY A 814 -12.50 3.87 -35.42
N ARG A 815 -13.13 2.94 -34.70
CA ARG A 815 -13.36 1.55 -35.20
C ARG A 815 -14.28 1.45 -36.39
N LEU A 816 -15.28 2.32 -36.47
CA LEU A 816 -16.15 2.39 -37.67
C LEU A 816 -15.37 2.73 -38.94
N THR A 817 -14.33 3.55 -38.80
CA THR A 817 -13.47 3.94 -39.94
C THR A 817 -12.34 2.96 -40.18
N ARG A 818 -11.72 2.49 -39.09
CA ARG A 818 -10.59 1.54 -39.11
C ARG A 818 -10.83 0.44 -38.06
N PRO A 819 -11.32 -0.74 -38.44
CA PRO A 819 -11.64 -1.84 -37.51
C PRO A 819 -10.44 -2.37 -36.72
N ASP A 820 -9.24 -2.30 -37.29
CA ASP A 820 -7.96 -2.72 -36.72
C ASP A 820 -7.25 -1.64 -35.89
N LEU A 821 -7.90 -0.49 -35.64
CA LEU A 821 -7.34 0.61 -34.87
C LEU A 821 -7.10 0.19 -33.42
N ILE A 822 -5.86 0.43 -32.96
CA ILE A 822 -5.43 0.10 -31.59
C ILE A 822 -5.67 1.31 -30.67
N PHE A 823 -6.17 1.04 -29.46
CA PHE A 823 -6.50 2.07 -28.47
C PHE A 823 -5.68 1.85 -27.20
N GLY A 824 -4.86 2.83 -26.85
CA GLY A 824 -4.12 2.88 -25.62
C GLY A 824 -4.58 4.00 -24.70
N LEU A 825 -4.35 3.87 -23.42
CA LEU A 825 -4.53 4.93 -22.44
C LEU A 825 -3.17 5.21 -21.79
N CYS A 826 -2.66 6.42 -21.98
CA CYS A 826 -1.47 6.92 -21.33
C CYS A 826 -1.84 8.14 -20.47
N GLY A 827 -1.30 8.30 -19.35
CA GLY A 827 -1.62 9.31 -18.38
C GLY A 827 -1.70 8.71 -16.98
N GLU A 828 -1.91 9.54 -15.98
CA GLU A 828 -1.94 9.09 -14.59
C GLU A 828 -3.07 8.10 -14.30
N HIS A 829 -4.14 8.16 -15.06
CA HIS A 829 -5.28 7.25 -14.95
C HIS A 829 -4.92 5.79 -15.29
N GLY A 830 -3.92 5.57 -16.15
CA GLY A 830 -3.49 4.24 -16.61
C GLY A 830 -2.88 3.35 -15.54
N ALA A 831 -2.53 3.92 -14.37
CA ALA A 831 -1.98 3.18 -13.24
C ALA A 831 -3.04 2.76 -12.18
N LYS A 832 -4.29 3.21 -12.32
CA LYS A 832 -5.34 2.97 -11.33
C LYS A 832 -6.23 1.79 -11.69
N PRO A 833 -6.40 0.80 -10.81
CA PRO A 833 -7.19 -0.40 -11.09
C PRO A 833 -8.60 -0.12 -11.58
N ARG A 834 -9.31 0.84 -10.96
CA ARG A 834 -10.67 1.23 -11.35
C ARG A 834 -10.74 1.78 -12.78
N ASN A 835 -9.78 2.62 -13.16
CA ASN A 835 -9.72 3.19 -14.51
C ASN A 835 -9.32 2.15 -15.55
N ILE A 836 -8.41 1.23 -15.20
CA ILE A 836 -8.00 0.11 -16.05
C ILE A 836 -9.22 -0.74 -16.41
N LYS A 837 -9.98 -1.17 -15.40
CA LYS A 837 -11.20 -1.96 -15.60
C LYS A 837 -12.21 -1.23 -16.50
N CYS A 838 -12.43 0.05 -16.22
CA CYS A 838 -13.31 0.89 -17.05
C CYS A 838 -12.82 0.94 -18.51
N PHE A 839 -11.52 1.18 -18.76
CA PHE A 839 -10.98 1.28 -20.11
C PHE A 839 -11.02 -0.06 -20.87
N MET A 840 -10.86 -1.20 -20.15
CA MET A 840 -11.10 -2.54 -20.71
C MET A 840 -12.56 -2.69 -21.16
N GLU A 841 -13.52 -2.23 -20.37
CA GLU A 841 -14.95 -2.28 -20.68
C GLU A 841 -15.31 -1.39 -21.87
N LEU A 842 -14.68 -0.22 -22.00
CA LEU A 842 -14.82 0.68 -23.16
C LEU A 842 -14.23 0.10 -24.45
N GLY A 843 -13.47 -1.00 -24.37
CA GLY A 843 -12.87 -1.68 -25.50
C GLY A 843 -11.47 -1.20 -25.86
N GLY A 844 -10.71 -0.67 -24.90
CA GLY A 844 -9.28 -0.40 -25.06
C GLY A 844 -8.45 -1.65 -25.31
N ASN A 845 -7.20 -1.47 -25.71
CA ASN A 845 -6.26 -2.56 -26.00
C ASN A 845 -5.09 -2.60 -25.01
N TYR A 846 -4.66 -1.45 -24.49
CA TYR A 846 -3.58 -1.39 -23.51
C TYR A 846 -3.66 -0.15 -22.65
N VAL A 847 -3.02 -0.22 -21.48
CA VAL A 847 -2.70 0.96 -20.65
C VAL A 847 -1.19 1.15 -20.61
N SER A 848 -0.75 2.40 -20.45
CA SER A 848 0.66 2.74 -20.29
C SER A 848 0.83 3.52 -18.99
N CYS A 849 1.76 3.07 -18.15
CA CYS A 849 2.02 3.65 -16.84
C CYS A 849 3.53 3.67 -16.52
N SER A 850 3.92 4.30 -15.41
CA SER A 850 5.32 4.29 -14.99
C SER A 850 5.83 2.85 -14.78
N PRO A 851 7.14 2.57 -14.95
CA PRO A 851 7.68 1.22 -14.75
C PRO A 851 7.30 0.61 -13.41
N TYR A 852 7.31 1.40 -12.33
CA TYR A 852 6.91 0.95 -10.99
C TYR A 852 5.41 0.69 -10.82
N SER A 853 4.58 1.20 -11.72
CA SER A 853 3.13 0.91 -11.73
C SER A 853 2.75 -0.31 -12.57
N VAL A 854 3.67 -0.83 -13.38
CA VAL A 854 3.42 -2.01 -14.25
C VAL A 854 2.91 -3.23 -13.45
N PRO A 855 3.52 -3.62 -12.30
CA PRO A 855 3.02 -4.74 -11.50
C PRO A 855 1.58 -4.53 -11.01
N ILE A 856 1.26 -3.31 -10.61
CA ILE A 856 -0.08 -2.92 -10.13
C ILE A 856 -1.10 -3.07 -11.25
N ALA A 857 -0.77 -2.54 -12.43
CA ALA A 857 -1.64 -2.63 -13.60
C ALA A 857 -1.84 -4.09 -14.07
N LEU A 858 -0.78 -4.89 -14.10
CA LEU A 858 -0.86 -6.31 -14.44
C LEU A 858 -1.77 -7.09 -13.49
N LEU A 859 -1.62 -6.86 -12.18
CA LEU A 859 -2.47 -7.51 -11.19
C LEU A 859 -3.94 -7.09 -11.33
N ALA A 860 -4.19 -5.81 -11.58
CA ALA A 860 -5.54 -5.29 -11.79
C ALA A 860 -6.21 -5.88 -13.05
N ILE A 861 -5.48 -5.99 -14.15
CA ILE A 861 -5.97 -6.63 -15.38
C ILE A 861 -6.26 -8.11 -15.14
N ALA A 862 -5.35 -8.83 -14.49
CA ALA A 862 -5.52 -10.24 -14.18
C ALA A 862 -6.78 -10.47 -13.34
N GLN A 863 -7.03 -9.63 -12.34
CA GLN A 863 -8.25 -9.68 -11.52
C GLN A 863 -9.50 -9.41 -12.35
N ALA A 864 -9.49 -8.40 -13.21
CA ALA A 864 -10.61 -8.09 -14.09
C ALA A 864 -10.90 -9.25 -15.08
N GLU A 865 -9.86 -9.89 -15.63
CA GLU A 865 -10.04 -11.05 -16.50
C GLU A 865 -10.58 -12.28 -15.75
N ILE A 866 -10.13 -12.51 -14.51
CA ILE A 866 -10.68 -13.58 -13.65
C ILE A 866 -12.17 -13.32 -13.36
N GLU A 867 -12.55 -12.09 -13.01
CA GLU A 867 -13.97 -11.72 -12.79
C GLU A 867 -14.82 -11.97 -14.04
N LYS A 868 -14.32 -11.60 -15.23
CA LYS A 868 -15.01 -11.89 -16.49
C LYS A 868 -15.20 -13.37 -16.73
N MET A 869 -14.23 -14.21 -16.35
CA MET A 869 -14.34 -15.68 -16.48
C MET A 869 -15.38 -16.24 -15.50
N GLU A 870 -15.44 -15.73 -14.28
CA GLU A 870 -16.39 -16.16 -13.26
C GLU A 870 -17.84 -15.76 -13.61
N ASN A 871 -18.05 -14.58 -14.17
CA ASN A 871 -19.37 -14.08 -14.58
C ASN A 871 -19.91 -14.77 -15.86
N LYS A 872 -19.08 -15.50 -16.60
CA LYS A 872 -19.48 -16.26 -17.81
C LYS A 872 -19.88 -17.72 -17.49
N ASN A 873 -19.50 -18.21 -16.31
CA ASN A 873 -19.87 -19.55 -15.80
C ASN A 873 -21.06 -19.45 -14.84
#